data_fa63e46b52fe819e19e42f285b68871f
#
_entry.id   fa63e46b52fe819e19e42f285b68871f
#
_cell.length_a   1.000
_cell.length_b   1.000
_cell.length_c   1.000
_cell.angle_alpha   90.00
_cell.angle_beta   90.00
_cell.angle_gamma   90.00
#
_symmetry.space_group_name_H-M   'P 1'
#
loop_
_entity.id
_entity.type
_entity.pdbx_description
1 polymer ?
#
loop_
_entity_poly.entity_id
_entity_poly.type
_entity_poly.pdbx_seq_one_letter_code
_entity_poly.pdbx_strand_id
1 'polypeptide(L)'
;MRNRLTIILALMLGICITGRAQVFILNDNLFAERMAEIKAAVVDSLSGEPVSFASVYVTPSKDTTITNFTLSNEKGEATLDEVPFGSYVFHVEMMGYKPFLRERFFRDAEVDMGTIRLQQDERFLQAAMISDVGNPIVIKQDTVEFNASSFRVGANAMLRDLIERMPGMEITEDGKVKFNGQAIDKLTVGGRTFFFDDQSAALNNLPASVVDKIRVIDRESEQTRATGVQDGTRERVLDVALKKEYEEGWFGNLGLKGGTTAGSGDDDPLRDDRGLLYSANALVSAYTEKDQITAIANLQNINDSNGVVVVISRGGETTSSLDQGLSKAAQMGINANTSRIKDTESTVSVNYKFSDTDNGTRSSRTTHQEGGDLLSSSDNFGSRTARSFTTEMEFRKEKGKVWFHARPAFSYSDHDGDEATSSETYHLGNMANRSENTTHTIGHYHYTGVYSDISFRELGGKQGRVLQFSTELGSYVSDGDDSEVTVLQTAGGAGDTRALHYLADGAGYSVIPAIRYVEPFGEKWLLTVSADVDFTKDKSLRDAFDAAGRNDYFSSENRRRYINQDYDLTLQYKFSQQGWITLGADVIGTLNETYSKSYGISETTGEGEWFWFTAPNVRFSQTKGDDRFSISMSGYSQRPGTDRMLPILNISNPSMLSLGNIYLRPYGYKTASASWTRNNREKFSTTMLSIYGTLYSRQVNYARWYDPDGILYSIPVNSKAPSLTAQFSLTYSTPLDEKKAWTMTLGASGSYNSSSSYQAKGTLDPLDKDHFDYSEFMTRFWGDESGSRFYDGQSGFEAGTTRSFSPSTSASLRYNKERFSLTASVSLGGRLARYSLNPDLNMNTMANRYSLRATYSTKKDWDFNTDISYRTYKGYSAGFNDPELQWNAEVSKNIGAFNLSLSAHDILDQTRNLTHNVTANYEEDTYRLIMGRYVLFGVKWNFGKMNAVHSRRAQSAALNLAL
;
A
#
# COMPACT_ATOMS: atom_id res chain seq x y z
N MET A 1 8.57 -28.89 23.33
CA MET A 1 8.52 -27.48 22.85
C MET A 1 7.27 -26.73 23.32
N ARG A 2 6.27 -27.39 23.89
CA ARG A 2 4.99 -26.77 24.35
C ARG A 2 5.12 -25.89 25.62
N ASN A 3 6.20 -26.06 26.39
CA ASN A 3 6.39 -25.33 27.65
C ASN A 3 7.24 -24.04 27.54
N ARG A 4 7.83 -23.71 26.37
CA ARG A 4 8.63 -22.47 26.23
C ARG A 4 7.84 -21.29 25.70
N LEU A 5 6.73 -21.55 24.98
CA LEU A 5 5.84 -20.48 24.49
C LEU A 5 4.97 -19.92 25.62
N THR A 6 4.59 -20.77 26.56
CA THR A 6 3.80 -20.37 27.75
C THR A 6 4.61 -19.50 28.72
N ILE A 7 5.93 -19.65 28.75
CA ILE A 7 6.82 -18.85 29.60
C ILE A 7 7.00 -17.41 29.01
N ILE A 8 7.02 -17.26 27.70
CA ILE A 8 7.14 -15.94 27.07
C ILE A 8 5.82 -15.17 27.19
N LEU A 9 4.68 -15.83 27.07
CA LEU A 9 3.37 -15.20 27.31
C LEU A 9 3.13 -14.85 28.79
N ALA A 10 3.63 -15.68 29.71
CA ALA A 10 3.59 -15.44 31.15
C ALA A 10 4.55 -14.31 31.58
N LEU A 11 5.69 -14.16 30.91
CA LEU A 11 6.61 -13.04 31.15
C LEU A 11 6.06 -11.70 30.64
N MET A 12 5.29 -11.69 29.56
CA MET A 12 4.59 -10.47 29.10
C MET A 12 3.39 -10.08 29.97
N LEU A 13 2.71 -11.04 30.59
CA LEU A 13 1.63 -10.76 31.57
C LEU A 13 2.15 -10.47 32.99
N GLY A 14 3.35 -10.95 33.35
CA GLY A 14 3.93 -10.79 34.68
C GLY A 14 4.52 -9.43 35.01
N ILE A 15 4.73 -8.56 34.01
CA ILE A 15 5.26 -7.20 34.20
C ILE A 15 4.17 -6.18 34.59
N CYS A 16 2.89 -6.55 34.52
CA CYS A 16 1.77 -5.67 34.87
C CYS A 16 1.25 -5.75 36.29
N ILE A 17 1.80 -6.61 37.16
CA ILE A 17 1.19 -6.86 38.47
C ILE A 17 2.18 -6.67 39.65
N THR A 18 3.01 -5.65 39.67
CA THR A 18 3.66 -5.22 40.93
C THR A 18 3.80 -3.70 40.96
N GLY A 19 2.71 -3.00 41.11
CA GLY A 19 2.64 -1.60 41.49
C GLY A 19 1.51 -1.41 42.51
N ARG A 20 1.85 -1.52 43.79
CA ARG A 20 0.91 -1.14 44.86
C ARG A 20 0.62 0.34 44.76
N ALA A 21 -0.56 0.71 44.30
CA ALA A 21 -1.09 2.06 44.48
C ALA A 21 -1.81 2.14 45.82
N GLN A 22 -1.24 2.86 46.75
CA GLN A 22 -1.99 3.37 47.91
C GLN A 22 -2.94 4.44 47.44
N VAL A 23 -4.21 4.17 47.50
CA VAL A 23 -5.28 5.16 47.29
C VAL A 23 -5.41 5.97 48.57
N PHE A 24 -4.99 7.23 48.51
CA PHE A 24 -5.43 8.25 49.45
C PHE A 24 -6.70 8.88 48.88
N ILE A 25 -7.83 8.61 49.53
CA ILE A 25 -9.07 9.35 49.31
C ILE A 25 -8.93 10.66 50.09
N LEU A 26 -8.72 11.77 49.37
CA LEU A 26 -8.88 13.10 49.91
C LEU A 26 -10.16 13.71 49.34
N ASN A 27 -10.98 14.17 50.28
CA ASN A 27 -12.30 14.74 50.10
C ASN A 27 -12.28 15.99 49.21
N ASP A 28 -12.96 15.94 48.07
CA ASP A 28 -13.21 17.09 47.19
C ASP A 28 -14.19 18.06 47.81
N ASN A 29 -13.71 19.09 48.53
CA ASN A 29 -14.50 20.32 48.79
C ASN A 29 -13.73 21.41 49.53
N LEU A 30 -12.47 21.69 49.27
CA LEU A 30 -11.80 22.79 50.01
C LEU A 30 -10.83 23.68 49.22
N PHE A 31 -10.70 23.55 47.90
CA PHE A 31 -9.93 24.51 47.12
C PHE A 31 -10.70 24.92 45.86
N ALA A 32 -11.41 26.03 45.93
CA ALA A 32 -11.65 26.81 44.73
C ALA A 32 -10.28 27.21 44.20
N GLU A 33 -9.83 26.66 43.05
CA GLU A 33 -8.57 27.09 42.44
C GLU A 33 -8.61 28.60 42.19
N ARG A 34 -7.74 29.33 42.88
CA ARG A 34 -7.60 30.77 42.64
C ARG A 34 -6.81 30.92 41.36
N MET A 35 -7.39 31.63 40.39
CA MET A 35 -6.83 31.92 39.08
C MET A 35 -6.26 33.32 39.02
N ALA A 36 -5.18 33.50 38.26
CA ALA A 36 -4.56 34.77 37.95
C ALA A 36 -4.80 35.16 36.48
N GLU A 37 -5.06 36.42 36.24
CA GLU A 37 -4.97 37.07 34.94
C GLU A 37 -3.61 37.75 34.84
N ILE A 38 -2.80 37.41 33.83
CA ILE A 38 -1.42 37.92 33.66
C ILE A 38 -1.36 38.79 32.42
N LYS A 39 -0.96 40.06 32.60
CA LYS A 39 -0.82 41.06 31.55
C LYS A 39 0.65 41.36 31.26
N ALA A 40 1.00 41.53 29.99
CA ALA A 40 2.34 41.98 29.58
C ALA A 40 2.26 42.82 28.30
N ALA A 41 3.18 43.76 28.12
CA ALA A 41 3.36 44.50 26.89
C ALA A 41 4.72 44.10 26.29
N VAL A 42 4.76 43.65 25.06
CA VAL A 42 5.96 43.17 24.38
C VAL A 42 6.43 44.22 23.36
N VAL A 43 7.67 44.68 23.48
CA VAL A 43 8.26 45.71 22.60
C VAL A 43 9.67 45.31 22.17
N ASP A 44 10.08 45.79 21.01
CA ASP A 44 11.47 45.68 20.54
C ASP A 44 12.40 46.52 21.45
N SER A 45 13.52 45.97 21.83
CA SER A 45 14.45 46.61 22.79
C SER A 45 15.19 47.81 22.23
N LEU A 46 15.35 47.90 20.90
CA LEU A 46 16.10 48.96 20.20
C LEU A 46 15.14 50.05 19.69
N SER A 47 14.08 49.69 19.00
CA SER A 47 13.13 50.65 18.42
C SER A 47 12.07 51.12 19.41
N GLY A 48 11.76 50.31 20.44
CA GLY A 48 10.65 50.56 21.36
C GLY A 48 9.27 50.29 20.75
N GLU A 49 9.20 49.86 19.50
CA GLU A 49 7.95 49.54 18.82
C GLU A 49 7.30 48.25 19.36
N PRO A 50 5.97 48.13 19.34
CA PRO A 50 5.28 46.96 19.81
C PRO A 50 5.59 45.72 18.90
N VAL A 51 5.87 44.60 19.55
CA VAL A 51 6.07 43.31 18.84
C VAL A 51 4.74 42.57 18.84
N SER A 52 4.09 42.52 17.67
CA SER A 52 2.84 41.79 17.46
C SER A 52 3.08 40.32 17.21
N PHE A 53 2.13 39.45 17.61
CA PHE A 53 2.16 38.02 17.46
C PHE A 53 3.33 37.26 18.13
N ALA A 54 3.93 37.86 19.17
CA ALA A 54 4.86 37.16 20.05
C ALA A 54 4.09 36.11 20.87
N SER A 55 4.62 34.90 20.95
CA SER A 55 4.10 33.81 21.78
C SER A 55 4.37 34.11 23.25
N VAL A 56 3.30 34.22 24.06
CA VAL A 56 3.36 34.45 25.50
C VAL A 56 2.72 33.25 26.20
N TYR A 57 3.47 32.59 27.10
CA TYR A 57 2.95 31.42 27.78
C TYR A 57 3.63 31.17 29.12
N VAL A 58 3.04 30.26 29.91
CA VAL A 58 3.59 29.86 31.21
C VAL A 58 3.75 28.36 31.32
N THR A 59 4.85 27.95 31.94
CA THR A 59 5.10 26.53 32.29
C THR A 59 5.34 26.45 33.82
N PRO A 60 4.89 25.38 34.52
CA PRO A 60 5.26 25.20 35.93
C PRO A 60 6.78 25.13 36.10
N SER A 61 7.33 25.68 37.17
CA SER A 61 8.79 25.73 37.39
C SER A 61 9.49 24.36 37.46
N LYS A 62 8.73 23.26 37.57
CA LYS A 62 9.25 21.88 37.65
C LYS A 62 8.82 21.02 36.44
N ASP A 63 8.09 21.60 35.49
CA ASP A 63 7.54 20.88 34.33
C ASP A 63 7.64 21.82 33.11
N THR A 64 7.84 21.27 31.94
CA THR A 64 7.91 22.02 30.67
C THR A 64 6.56 22.07 29.94
N THR A 65 5.50 21.57 30.56
CA THR A 65 4.14 21.58 29.97
C THR A 65 3.59 22.98 29.96
N ILE A 66 3.14 23.48 28.80
CA ILE A 66 2.49 24.78 28.70
C ILE A 66 1.13 24.70 29.42
N THR A 67 0.96 25.53 30.49
CA THR A 67 -0.28 25.58 31.25
C THR A 67 -1.29 26.54 30.61
N ASN A 68 -0.83 27.68 30.07
CA ASN A 68 -1.64 28.63 29.35
C ASN A 68 -0.84 29.41 28.32
N PHE A 69 -1.47 29.85 27.22
CA PHE A 69 -0.83 30.45 26.06
C PHE A 69 -1.69 31.57 25.44
N THR A 70 -1.04 32.61 24.95
CA THR A 70 -1.66 33.69 24.15
C THR A 70 -0.65 34.26 23.14
N LEU A 71 -1.12 35.09 22.20
CA LEU A 71 -0.29 35.89 21.29
C LEU A 71 -0.45 37.38 21.61
N SER A 72 0.64 38.15 21.53
CA SER A 72 0.53 39.61 21.62
C SER A 72 -0.27 40.17 20.43
N ASN A 73 -1.11 41.16 20.70
CA ASN A 73 -1.91 41.89 19.72
C ASN A 73 -1.06 42.88 18.90
N GLU A 74 -1.67 43.62 17.98
CA GLU A 74 -0.99 44.64 17.16
C GLU A 74 -0.32 45.78 17.96
N LYS A 75 -0.72 45.95 19.20
CA LYS A 75 -0.12 46.92 20.13
C LYS A 75 0.95 46.30 21.05
N GLY A 76 1.29 45.01 20.83
CA GLY A 76 2.21 44.27 21.66
C GLY A 76 1.65 43.78 22.99
N GLU A 77 0.36 44.01 23.28
CA GLU A 77 -0.27 43.63 24.56
C GLU A 77 -0.65 42.13 24.51
N ALA A 78 -0.41 41.41 25.61
CA ALA A 78 -0.74 40.00 25.78
C ALA A 78 -1.39 39.79 27.15
N THR A 79 -2.51 39.02 27.18
CA THR A 79 -3.19 38.63 28.40
C THR A 79 -3.34 37.12 28.47
N LEU A 80 -2.90 36.51 29.55
CA LEU A 80 -3.12 35.11 29.89
C LEU A 80 -4.19 35.04 30.98
N ASP A 81 -5.34 34.47 30.64
CA ASP A 81 -6.48 34.31 31.56
C ASP A 81 -6.42 32.92 32.23
N GLU A 82 -7.04 32.80 33.42
CA GLU A 82 -7.23 31.52 34.10
C GLU A 82 -5.94 30.73 34.39
N VAL A 83 -4.85 31.38 34.79
CA VAL A 83 -3.64 30.69 35.23
C VAL A 83 -3.77 30.33 36.72
N PRO A 84 -3.73 29.05 37.12
CA PRO A 84 -3.78 28.66 38.53
C PRO A 84 -2.66 29.29 39.36
N PHE A 85 -2.92 29.61 40.60
CA PHE A 85 -1.87 30.16 41.49
C PHE A 85 -0.74 29.13 41.66
N GLY A 86 0.52 29.58 41.51
CA GLY A 86 1.65 28.67 41.57
C GLY A 86 2.98 29.30 41.12
N SER A 87 4.01 28.49 41.11
CA SER A 87 5.34 28.86 40.60
C SER A 87 5.47 28.50 39.15
N TYR A 88 5.67 29.47 38.28
CA TYR A 88 5.73 29.33 36.84
C TYR A 88 6.96 30.04 36.27
N VAL A 89 7.43 29.53 35.12
CA VAL A 89 8.31 30.25 34.22
C VAL A 89 7.42 30.95 33.18
N PHE A 90 7.47 32.26 33.12
CA PHE A 90 6.82 33.08 32.10
C PHE A 90 7.73 33.21 30.89
N HIS A 91 7.22 32.86 29.73
CA HIS A 91 7.94 32.85 28.47
C HIS A 91 7.38 33.89 27.51
N VAL A 92 8.28 34.61 26.81
CA VAL A 92 7.90 35.42 25.64
C VAL A 92 8.87 35.08 24.51
N GLU A 93 8.35 34.60 23.39
CA GLU A 93 9.15 34.15 22.25
C GLU A 93 8.62 34.75 20.95
N MET A 94 9.52 35.24 20.11
CA MET A 94 9.23 35.74 18.79
C MET A 94 10.39 35.41 17.85
N MET A 95 10.08 34.99 16.62
CA MET A 95 11.07 34.67 15.61
C MET A 95 11.93 35.90 15.31
N GLY A 96 13.26 35.75 15.38
CA GLY A 96 14.21 36.85 15.22
C GLY A 96 14.61 37.57 16.52
N TYR A 97 14.08 37.13 17.66
CA TYR A 97 14.39 37.70 18.98
C TYR A 97 14.89 36.60 19.92
N LYS A 98 15.73 36.99 20.90
CA LYS A 98 16.13 36.08 21.98
C LYS A 98 14.93 35.80 22.88
N PRO A 99 14.67 34.53 23.27
CA PRO A 99 13.60 34.20 24.21
C PRO A 99 13.75 34.95 25.53
N PHE A 100 12.65 35.52 26.05
CA PHE A 100 12.57 36.06 27.38
C PHE A 100 11.96 35.05 28.32
N LEU A 101 12.63 34.77 29.45
CA LEU A 101 12.19 33.84 30.49
C LEU A 101 12.29 34.53 31.87
N ARG A 102 11.24 34.38 32.66
CA ARG A 102 11.25 34.88 34.04
C ARG A 102 10.46 33.92 34.93
N GLU A 103 11.08 33.38 35.94
CA GLU A 103 10.42 32.62 36.98
C GLU A 103 9.72 33.51 37.95
N ARG A 104 8.45 33.26 38.27
CA ARG A 104 7.65 34.01 39.21
C ARG A 104 6.57 33.15 39.86
N PHE A 105 6.31 33.46 41.13
CA PHE A 105 5.19 32.86 41.83
C PHE A 105 3.95 33.76 41.69
N PHE A 106 2.88 33.26 41.08
CA PHE A 106 1.62 33.96 40.90
C PHE A 106 0.68 33.64 42.07
N ARG A 107 0.28 34.71 42.81
CA ARG A 107 -0.59 34.62 44.00
C ARG A 107 -1.71 35.67 44.04
N ASP A 108 -1.65 36.64 43.13
CA ASP A 108 -2.62 37.74 43.04
C ASP A 108 -3.55 37.47 41.84
N ALA A 109 -4.82 37.89 41.94
CA ALA A 109 -5.82 37.66 40.90
C ALA A 109 -5.48 38.40 39.58
N GLU A 110 -4.79 39.51 39.66
CA GLU A 110 -4.27 40.26 38.52
C GLU A 110 -2.75 40.44 38.71
N VAL A 111 -1.98 40.08 37.69
CA VAL A 111 -0.52 40.14 37.65
C VAL A 111 -0.07 40.92 36.45
N ASP A 112 0.54 42.07 36.64
CA ASP A 112 1.19 42.78 35.55
C ASP A 112 2.69 42.42 35.50
N MET A 113 3.12 41.89 34.35
CA MET A 113 4.51 41.57 34.05
C MET A 113 5.28 42.80 33.53
N GLY A 114 4.56 43.90 33.24
CA GLY A 114 5.12 45.12 32.71
C GLY A 114 5.54 45.02 31.25
N THR A 115 6.42 45.97 30.84
CA THR A 115 6.93 45.97 29.46
C THR A 115 8.11 45.02 29.30
N ILE A 116 7.91 44.01 28.50
CA ILE A 116 8.95 43.02 28.11
C ILE A 116 9.66 43.53 26.88
N ARG A 117 10.96 43.78 27.01
CA ARG A 117 11.82 44.24 25.90
C ARG A 117 12.56 43.05 25.29
N LEU A 118 12.13 42.65 24.09
CA LEU A 118 12.78 41.56 23.35
C LEU A 118 14.01 42.09 22.62
N GLN A 119 15.14 41.42 22.80
CA GLN A 119 16.39 41.74 22.12
C GLN A 119 16.46 40.94 20.81
N GLN A 120 16.74 41.64 19.70
CA GLN A 120 16.95 40.96 18.42
C GLN A 120 18.14 39.99 18.51
N ASP A 121 17.99 38.81 17.92
CA ASP A 121 19.05 37.78 17.87
C ASP A 121 19.80 37.86 16.54
N GLU A 122 20.93 38.58 16.53
CA GLU A 122 21.79 38.76 15.36
C GLU A 122 22.32 37.42 14.79
N ARG A 123 22.42 36.36 15.61
CA ARG A 123 22.83 35.02 15.14
C ARG A 123 21.75 34.36 14.33
N PHE A 124 20.49 34.66 14.62
CA PHE A 124 19.35 34.09 13.88
C PHE A 124 19.24 34.72 12.48
N LEU A 125 19.52 36.01 12.34
CA LEU A 125 19.55 36.72 11.06
C LEU A 125 20.71 36.22 10.15
N GLN A 126 21.87 35.92 10.71
CA GLN A 126 22.98 35.32 9.97
C GLN A 126 22.74 33.86 9.60
N ALA A 127 22.07 33.09 10.47
CA ALA A 127 21.72 31.70 10.18
C ALA A 127 20.60 31.61 9.11
N ALA A 128 19.66 32.55 9.06
CA ALA A 128 18.61 32.61 8.03
C ALA A 128 19.15 32.98 6.64
N MET A 129 20.30 33.66 6.56
CA MET A 129 20.95 33.99 5.27
C MET A 129 21.89 32.92 4.74
N ILE A 130 22.24 31.88 5.48
CA ILE A 130 23.27 30.87 5.09
C ILE A 130 22.70 29.49 4.79
N SER A 131 21.46 29.16 5.11
CA SER A 131 20.91 27.84 4.78
C SER A 131 19.62 27.92 3.98
N ASP A 132 19.77 27.93 2.67
CA ASP A 132 18.71 27.69 1.68
C ASP A 132 18.29 26.19 1.64
N VAL A 133 18.82 25.38 2.55
CA VAL A 133 18.49 23.97 2.72
C VAL A 133 17.85 23.80 4.10
N GLY A 134 16.53 23.86 4.16
CA GLY A 134 15.76 23.52 5.36
C GLY A 134 16.08 22.11 5.86
N ASN A 135 15.70 21.79 7.10
CA ASN A 135 15.84 20.43 7.64
C ASN A 135 15.26 19.42 6.63
N PRO A 136 16.02 18.42 6.17
CA PRO A 136 15.54 17.46 5.19
C PRO A 136 14.27 16.75 5.64
N ILE A 137 14.14 16.50 6.94
CA ILE A 137 13.02 15.81 7.55
C ILE A 137 12.64 16.55 8.84
N VAL A 138 11.39 16.96 8.91
CA VAL A 138 10.80 17.55 10.12
C VAL A 138 9.71 16.62 10.62
N ILE A 139 9.84 16.18 11.86
CA ILE A 139 8.90 15.25 12.48
C ILE A 139 8.05 16.02 13.47
N LYS A 140 6.74 16.03 13.22
CA LYS A 140 5.70 16.55 14.10
C LYS A 140 4.98 15.39 14.78
N GLN A 141 4.05 15.69 15.64
CA GLN A 141 3.36 14.68 16.45
C GLN A 141 2.68 13.56 15.61
N ASP A 142 2.10 13.92 14.47
CA ASP A 142 1.32 13.05 13.58
C ASP A 142 1.78 13.15 12.11
N THR A 143 2.85 13.87 11.85
CA THR A 143 3.30 14.18 10.49
C THR A 143 4.81 14.06 10.37
N VAL A 144 5.26 13.31 9.37
CA VAL A 144 6.65 13.34 8.91
C VAL A 144 6.69 14.20 7.65
N GLU A 145 7.34 15.34 7.73
CA GLU A 145 7.46 16.31 6.64
C GLU A 145 8.85 16.21 6.02
N PHE A 146 8.90 15.96 4.73
CA PHE A 146 10.13 15.95 3.92
C PHE A 146 10.20 17.25 3.13
N ASN A 147 11.30 17.99 3.25
CA ASN A 147 11.54 19.17 2.44
C ASN A 147 12.03 18.73 1.05
N ALA A 148 11.25 18.97 0.01
CA ALA A 148 11.57 18.53 -1.35
C ALA A 148 12.92 19.06 -1.86
N SER A 149 13.30 20.28 -1.49
CA SER A 149 14.57 20.89 -1.90
C SER A 149 15.80 20.17 -1.35
N SER A 150 15.64 19.39 -0.27
CA SER A 150 16.71 18.60 0.33
C SER A 150 16.97 17.26 -0.40
N PHE A 151 16.04 16.83 -1.27
CA PHE A 151 16.15 15.59 -2.01
C PHE A 151 16.27 15.91 -3.51
N ARG A 152 17.51 16.11 -3.94
CA ARG A 152 17.75 16.54 -5.32
C ARG A 152 17.41 15.44 -6.31
N VAL A 153 16.68 15.85 -7.33
CA VAL A 153 16.30 15.04 -8.48
C VAL A 153 16.66 15.81 -9.75
N GLY A 154 16.73 15.14 -10.86
CA GLY A 154 16.94 15.80 -12.15
C GLY A 154 15.82 16.80 -12.49
N ALA A 155 16.10 17.74 -13.37
CA ALA A 155 15.14 18.76 -13.76
C ALA A 155 13.84 18.22 -14.41
N ASN A 156 13.94 17.02 -15.00
CA ASN A 156 12.80 16.30 -15.60
C ASN A 156 12.06 15.40 -14.64
N ALA A 157 12.55 15.25 -13.39
CA ALA A 157 12.04 14.33 -12.43
C ALA A 157 10.57 14.58 -12.10
N MET A 158 9.84 13.49 -11.92
CA MET A 158 8.46 13.48 -11.45
C MET A 158 8.41 13.24 -9.93
N LEU A 159 7.23 13.33 -9.38
CA LEU A 159 7.00 13.07 -7.95
C LEU A 159 7.53 11.68 -7.52
N ARG A 160 7.41 10.67 -8.38
CA ARG A 160 7.96 9.33 -8.18
C ARG A 160 9.45 9.37 -7.86
N ASP A 161 10.24 10.02 -8.73
CA ASP A 161 11.70 10.12 -8.57
C ASP A 161 12.10 10.83 -7.28
N LEU A 162 11.28 11.78 -6.83
CA LEU A 162 11.48 12.50 -5.58
C LEU A 162 11.18 11.61 -4.37
N ILE A 163 10.07 10.88 -4.40
CA ILE A 163 9.65 9.97 -3.31
C ILE A 163 10.64 8.83 -3.13
N GLU A 164 11.12 8.22 -4.21
CA GLU A 164 12.11 7.13 -4.14
C GLU A 164 13.43 7.53 -3.48
N ARG A 165 13.71 8.84 -3.41
CA ARG A 165 14.90 9.37 -2.74
C ARG A 165 14.68 9.68 -1.26
N MET A 166 13.44 9.59 -0.77
CA MET A 166 13.12 9.90 0.62
C MET A 166 13.32 8.66 1.51
N PRO A 167 13.94 8.80 2.68
CA PRO A 167 14.13 7.68 3.59
C PRO A 167 12.80 7.07 4.03
N GLY A 168 12.72 5.74 4.00
CA GLY A 168 11.53 5.00 4.42
C GLY A 168 10.40 4.97 3.40
N MET A 169 10.51 5.69 2.29
CA MET A 169 9.56 5.62 1.18
C MET A 169 9.91 4.47 0.24
N GLU A 170 8.89 3.76 -0.19
CA GLU A 170 8.94 2.67 -1.15
C GLU A 170 7.75 2.82 -2.10
N ILE A 171 7.96 2.61 -3.39
CA ILE A 171 6.89 2.52 -4.38
C ILE A 171 6.83 1.07 -4.83
N THR A 172 5.67 0.44 -4.66
CA THR A 172 5.43 -0.94 -5.05
C THR A 172 5.27 -1.06 -6.56
N GLU A 173 5.38 -2.26 -7.09
CA GLU A 173 5.27 -2.55 -8.53
C GLU A 173 3.89 -2.12 -9.09
N ASP A 174 2.83 -2.22 -8.29
CA ASP A 174 1.48 -1.72 -8.64
C ASP A 174 1.32 -0.19 -8.49
N GLY A 175 2.41 0.55 -8.27
CA GLY A 175 2.42 2.00 -8.21
C GLY A 175 1.89 2.61 -6.91
N LYS A 176 1.72 1.82 -5.85
CA LYS A 176 1.31 2.33 -4.53
C LYS A 176 2.51 2.73 -3.70
N VAL A 177 2.35 3.78 -2.90
CA VAL A 177 3.39 4.24 -1.99
C VAL A 177 3.27 3.55 -0.64
N LYS A 178 4.41 3.13 -0.09
CA LYS A 178 4.54 2.70 1.30
C LYS A 178 5.49 3.63 2.03
N PHE A 179 5.23 3.85 3.30
CA PHE A 179 6.14 4.53 4.19
C PHE A 179 6.48 3.61 5.37
N ASN A 180 7.77 3.28 5.51
CA ASN A 180 8.30 2.34 6.50
C ASN A 180 7.58 0.98 6.48
N GLY A 181 7.34 0.44 5.27
CA GLY A 181 6.68 -0.84 5.04
C GLY A 181 5.15 -0.82 5.17
N GLN A 182 4.54 0.30 5.58
CA GLN A 182 3.09 0.46 5.68
C GLN A 182 2.53 1.24 4.50
N ALA A 183 1.44 0.75 3.93
CA ALA A 183 0.78 1.39 2.80
C ALA A 183 0.29 2.82 3.13
N ILE A 184 0.35 3.69 2.15
CA ILE A 184 -0.32 4.98 2.15
C ILE A 184 -1.77 4.75 1.68
N ASP A 185 -2.73 5.16 2.49
CA ASP A 185 -4.15 4.94 2.18
C ASP A 185 -4.64 5.95 1.12
N LYS A 186 -4.14 7.19 1.15
CA LYS A 186 -4.59 8.26 0.27
C LYS A 186 -3.46 9.20 -0.11
N LEU A 187 -3.44 9.66 -1.38
CA LEU A 187 -2.56 10.72 -1.85
C LEU A 187 -3.36 12.00 -2.08
N THR A 188 -2.85 13.12 -1.53
CA THR A 188 -3.45 14.45 -1.71
C THR A 188 -2.43 15.44 -2.26
N VAL A 189 -2.89 16.44 -2.99
CA VAL A 189 -2.06 17.55 -3.47
C VAL A 189 -2.66 18.85 -2.90
N GLY A 190 -1.89 19.53 -2.07
CA GLY A 190 -2.37 20.71 -1.35
C GLY A 190 -3.56 20.40 -0.42
N GLY A 191 -3.57 19.22 0.20
CA GLY A 191 -4.64 18.75 1.09
C GLY A 191 -5.89 18.24 0.39
N ARG A 192 -5.96 18.28 -0.94
CA ARG A 192 -7.13 17.85 -1.74
C ARG A 192 -6.88 16.51 -2.40
N THR A 193 -7.90 15.66 -2.49
CA THR A 193 -7.83 14.34 -3.14
C THR A 193 -7.39 14.47 -4.59
N PHE A 194 -6.43 13.65 -5.01
CA PHE A 194 -5.88 13.65 -6.36
C PHE A 194 -6.03 12.27 -6.99
N PHE A 195 -6.93 12.14 -7.98
CA PHE A 195 -7.25 10.87 -8.67
C PHE A 195 -7.58 9.69 -7.76
N PHE A 196 -8.14 9.95 -6.56
CA PHE A 196 -8.56 8.94 -5.57
C PHE A 196 -7.49 7.87 -5.29
N ASP A 197 -7.80 6.61 -5.61
CA ASP A 197 -6.91 5.47 -5.32
C ASP A 197 -5.81 5.30 -6.38
N ASP A 198 -5.83 6.09 -7.46
CA ASP A 198 -4.78 6.08 -8.49
C ASP A 198 -3.60 6.97 -8.10
N GLN A 199 -2.80 6.49 -7.15
CA GLN A 199 -1.58 7.21 -6.73
C GLN A 199 -0.60 7.37 -7.88
N SER A 200 -0.61 6.46 -8.87
CA SER A 200 0.26 6.50 -10.04
C SER A 200 0.03 7.75 -10.90
N ALA A 201 -1.20 8.26 -10.93
CA ALA A 201 -1.52 9.50 -11.64
C ALA A 201 -0.74 10.71 -11.10
N ALA A 202 -0.58 10.83 -9.77
CA ALA A 202 0.25 11.87 -9.17
C ALA A 202 1.75 11.57 -9.33
N LEU A 203 2.16 10.34 -9.05
CA LEU A 203 3.56 9.93 -9.08
C LEU A 203 4.21 10.17 -10.45
N ASN A 204 3.49 9.86 -11.51
CA ASN A 204 4.03 9.86 -12.86
C ASN A 204 3.84 11.21 -13.60
N ASN A 205 2.95 12.07 -13.12
CA ASN A 205 2.60 13.29 -13.84
C ASN A 205 2.99 14.58 -13.12
N LEU A 206 3.02 14.60 -11.77
CA LEU A 206 3.34 15.82 -11.04
C LEU A 206 4.86 16.07 -11.08
N PRO A 207 5.33 17.20 -11.62
CA PRO A 207 6.75 17.52 -11.65
C PRO A 207 7.31 17.72 -10.23
N ALA A 208 8.46 17.13 -9.91
CA ALA A 208 9.15 17.35 -8.65
C ALA A 208 9.48 18.83 -8.40
N SER A 209 9.64 19.61 -9.45
CA SER A 209 10.00 21.03 -9.38
C SER A 209 8.92 21.92 -8.76
N VAL A 210 7.64 21.53 -8.80
CA VAL A 210 6.53 22.29 -8.20
C VAL A 210 6.28 21.95 -6.74
N VAL A 211 6.93 20.88 -6.22
CA VAL A 211 6.75 20.40 -4.87
C VAL A 211 7.61 21.18 -3.89
N ASP A 212 7.02 21.70 -2.83
CA ASP A 212 7.71 22.31 -1.68
C ASP A 212 8.05 21.25 -0.63
N LYS A 213 7.04 20.48 -0.24
CA LYS A 213 7.15 19.48 0.83
C LYS A 213 6.31 18.25 0.53
N ILE A 214 6.76 17.12 1.03
CA ILE A 214 5.96 15.89 1.09
C ILE A 214 5.71 15.57 2.55
N ARG A 215 4.44 15.40 2.91
CA ARG A 215 4.00 15.12 4.27
C ARG A 215 3.39 13.74 4.33
N VAL A 216 3.92 12.87 5.17
CA VAL A 216 3.22 11.66 5.59
C VAL A 216 2.47 11.98 6.87
N ILE A 217 1.16 12.01 6.78
CA ILE A 217 0.28 12.43 7.85
C ILE A 217 -0.48 11.21 8.35
N ASP A 218 -0.29 10.84 9.59
CA ASP A 218 -1.15 9.89 10.29
C ASP A 218 -2.33 10.67 10.88
N ARG A 219 -3.33 10.97 10.05
CA ARG A 219 -4.51 11.72 10.49
C ARG A 219 -5.56 10.79 11.12
N GLU A 220 -6.50 11.40 11.80
CA GLU A 220 -7.68 10.70 12.31
C GLU A 220 -8.38 9.98 11.18
N SER A 221 -8.86 8.78 11.47
CA SER A 221 -9.63 7.98 10.52
C SER A 221 -10.86 8.75 10.02
N GLU A 222 -11.37 8.37 8.87
CA GLU A 222 -12.63 8.92 8.36
C GLU A 222 -13.76 8.73 9.38
N GLN A 223 -13.78 7.60 10.06
CA GLN A 223 -14.71 7.30 11.13
C GLN A 223 -14.60 8.28 12.32
N THR A 224 -13.39 8.58 12.78
CA THR A 224 -13.17 9.57 13.84
C THR A 224 -13.60 10.96 13.38
N ARG A 225 -13.32 11.35 12.14
CA ARG A 225 -13.78 12.63 11.59
C ARG A 225 -15.29 12.69 11.45
N ALA A 226 -15.94 11.59 11.06
CA ALA A 226 -17.39 11.48 10.93
C ALA A 226 -18.09 11.58 12.30
N THR A 227 -17.57 10.87 13.30
CA THR A 227 -18.21 10.77 14.62
C THR A 227 -17.75 11.85 15.59
N GLY A 228 -16.56 12.44 15.40
CA GLY A 228 -15.90 13.30 16.38
C GLY A 228 -15.38 12.51 17.61
N VAL A 229 -15.41 11.20 17.56
CA VAL A 229 -14.96 10.29 18.61
C VAL A 229 -13.75 9.51 18.13
N GLN A 230 -12.65 9.56 18.85
CA GLN A 230 -11.43 8.84 18.49
C GLN A 230 -11.66 7.33 18.58
N ASP A 231 -11.72 6.67 17.46
CA ASP A 231 -11.88 5.22 17.35
C ASP A 231 -10.53 4.47 17.41
N GLY A 232 -9.44 5.23 17.44
CA GLY A 232 -8.09 4.71 17.51
C GLY A 232 -7.52 4.22 16.20
N THR A 233 -8.28 4.25 15.14
CA THR A 233 -7.77 4.01 13.80
C THR A 233 -7.24 5.31 13.20
N ARG A 234 -6.28 5.20 12.29
CA ARG A 234 -5.72 6.35 11.58
C ARG A 234 -5.64 6.05 10.11
N GLU A 235 -5.84 7.08 9.32
CA GLU A 235 -5.63 7.08 7.89
C GLU A 235 -4.26 7.68 7.60
N ARG A 236 -3.41 6.96 6.86
CA ARG A 236 -2.12 7.47 6.46
C ARG A 236 -2.22 8.17 5.12
N VAL A 237 -1.99 9.46 5.11
CA VAL A 237 -2.10 10.30 3.93
C VAL A 237 -0.73 10.79 3.51
N LEU A 238 -0.42 10.67 2.23
CA LEU A 238 0.70 11.35 1.60
C LEU A 238 0.19 12.66 1.02
N ASP A 239 0.50 13.77 1.65
CA ASP A 239 0.15 15.10 1.15
C ASP A 239 1.35 15.76 0.47
N VAL A 240 1.15 16.15 -0.78
CA VAL A 240 2.12 16.86 -1.59
C VAL A 240 1.81 18.34 -1.53
N ALA A 241 2.54 19.09 -0.71
CA ALA A 241 2.42 20.53 -0.64
C ALA A 241 3.14 21.17 -1.82
N LEU A 242 2.46 22.04 -2.54
CA LEU A 242 3.03 22.80 -3.63
C LEU A 242 3.79 24.03 -3.10
N LYS A 243 4.77 24.51 -3.85
CA LYS A 243 5.40 25.80 -3.57
C LYS A 243 4.35 26.91 -3.69
N LYS A 244 4.46 27.95 -2.86
CA LYS A 244 3.48 29.06 -2.80
C LYS A 244 3.18 29.69 -4.15
N GLU A 245 4.14 29.73 -5.03
CA GLU A 245 3.99 30.24 -6.39
C GLU A 245 3.10 29.37 -7.29
N TYR A 246 2.78 28.14 -6.85
CA TYR A 246 1.93 27.17 -7.57
C TYR A 246 0.57 26.90 -6.88
N GLU A 247 0.26 27.60 -5.80
CA GLU A 247 -1.03 27.46 -5.08
C GLU A 247 -2.19 28.21 -5.76
N GLU A 248 -1.90 29.27 -6.53
CA GLU A 248 -2.90 30.05 -7.28
C GLU A 248 -2.42 30.34 -8.71
N GLY A 249 -3.28 30.06 -9.69
CA GLY A 249 -2.98 30.26 -11.11
C GLY A 249 -3.09 28.95 -11.89
N TRP A 250 -2.31 28.82 -12.92
CA TRP A 250 -2.23 27.57 -13.69
C TRP A 250 -0.79 27.27 -14.08
N PHE A 251 -0.47 26.00 -14.14
CA PHE A 251 0.82 25.51 -14.62
C PHE A 251 0.64 24.19 -15.36
N GLY A 252 1.64 23.84 -16.15
CA GLY A 252 1.65 22.57 -16.83
C GLY A 252 3.02 22.24 -17.38
N ASN A 253 3.10 21.06 -17.92
CA ASN A 253 4.25 20.60 -18.68
C ASN A 253 3.80 19.75 -19.87
N LEU A 254 4.62 19.77 -20.90
CA LEU A 254 4.55 18.88 -22.06
C LEU A 254 5.93 18.29 -22.24
N GLY A 255 6.06 16.98 -22.11
CA GLY A 255 7.30 16.25 -22.34
C GLY A 255 7.15 15.31 -23.53
N LEU A 256 8.18 15.26 -24.36
CA LEU A 256 8.31 14.34 -25.47
C LEU A 256 9.68 13.69 -25.39
N LYS A 257 9.73 12.36 -25.48
CA LYS A 257 10.96 11.59 -25.57
C LYS A 257 10.88 10.69 -26.81
N GLY A 258 11.98 10.55 -27.51
CA GLY A 258 12.13 9.65 -28.63
C GLY A 258 13.51 9.00 -28.61
N GLY A 259 13.60 7.77 -29.05
CA GLY A 259 14.85 7.04 -29.03
C GLY A 259 14.78 5.69 -29.70
N THR A 260 15.77 4.84 -29.40
CA THR A 260 15.87 3.53 -29.99
C THR A 260 16.52 2.57 -29.02
N THR A 261 16.17 1.28 -29.14
CA THR A 261 16.96 0.20 -28.55
C THR A 261 18.31 0.11 -29.31
N ALA A 262 19.37 -0.21 -28.58
CA ALA A 262 20.69 -0.45 -29.12
C ALA A 262 20.93 -1.96 -29.07
N GLY A 263 20.45 -2.71 -30.07
CA GLY A 263 20.39 -4.16 -30.11
C GLY A 263 21.60 -4.87 -29.53
N SER A 264 21.37 -5.95 -28.81
CA SER A 264 22.42 -6.78 -28.21
C SER A 264 23.10 -7.69 -29.23
N GLY A 265 22.49 -7.86 -30.40
CA GLY A 265 22.95 -8.80 -31.43
C GLY A 265 22.73 -10.29 -31.08
N ASP A 266 22.08 -10.59 -29.95
CA ASP A 266 21.67 -11.92 -29.56
C ASP A 266 20.20 -12.17 -29.96
N ASP A 267 19.94 -13.30 -30.62
CA ASP A 267 18.59 -13.76 -31.00
C ASP A 267 17.80 -14.30 -29.77
N ASP A 268 17.87 -13.65 -28.62
CA ASP A 268 17.12 -14.05 -27.43
C ASP A 268 15.67 -13.62 -27.57
N PRO A 269 14.67 -14.53 -27.65
CA PRO A 269 13.25 -14.18 -27.79
C PRO A 269 12.67 -13.46 -26.57
N LEU A 270 13.38 -13.44 -25.45
CA LEU A 270 13.00 -12.70 -24.23
C LEU A 270 13.64 -11.31 -24.17
N ARG A 271 14.31 -10.87 -25.24
CA ARG A 271 14.79 -9.50 -25.40
C ARG A 271 14.17 -8.88 -26.65
N ASP A 272 13.47 -7.77 -26.49
CA ASP A 272 12.83 -7.08 -27.60
C ASP A 272 13.61 -5.83 -28.01
N ASP A 273 13.95 -5.78 -29.29
CA ASP A 273 14.57 -4.65 -29.99
C ASP A 273 13.52 -3.92 -30.83
N ARG A 274 12.54 -3.28 -30.19
CA ARG A 274 11.42 -2.57 -30.85
C ARG A 274 11.82 -1.47 -31.82
N GLY A 275 13.08 -1.10 -31.86
CA GLY A 275 13.58 -0.03 -32.72
C GLY A 275 13.17 1.35 -32.21
N LEU A 276 11.97 1.86 -32.59
CA LEU A 276 11.52 3.20 -32.21
C LEU A 276 10.87 3.21 -30.82
N LEU A 277 11.46 3.97 -29.91
CA LEU A 277 10.93 4.22 -28.58
C LEU A 277 10.38 5.63 -28.48
N TYR A 278 9.25 5.80 -27.78
CA TYR A 278 8.63 7.11 -27.57
C TYR A 278 7.94 7.19 -26.21
N SER A 279 7.90 8.41 -25.66
CA SER A 279 7.08 8.76 -24.52
C SER A 279 6.61 10.20 -24.66
N ALA A 280 5.32 10.44 -24.45
CA ALA A 280 4.73 11.76 -24.40
C ALA A 280 3.94 11.89 -23.11
N ASN A 281 4.14 12.97 -22.39
CA ASN A 281 3.39 13.26 -21.19
C ASN A 281 2.93 14.73 -21.20
N ALA A 282 1.71 14.96 -20.74
CA ALA A 282 1.16 16.29 -20.55
C ALA A 282 0.43 16.38 -19.23
N LEU A 283 0.62 17.47 -18.52
CA LEU A 283 -0.15 17.87 -17.35
C LEU A 283 -0.52 19.33 -17.45
N VAL A 284 -1.78 19.64 -17.15
CA VAL A 284 -2.25 21.00 -16.97
C VAL A 284 -3.04 21.06 -15.67
N SER A 285 -2.64 21.92 -14.76
CA SER A 285 -3.31 22.15 -13.48
C SER A 285 -3.66 23.61 -13.31
N ALA A 286 -4.89 23.89 -12.86
CA ALA A 286 -5.38 25.21 -12.51
C ALA A 286 -5.88 25.20 -11.06
N TYR A 287 -5.44 26.17 -10.28
CA TYR A 287 -5.74 26.31 -8.86
C TYR A 287 -6.35 27.68 -8.57
N THR A 288 -7.38 27.69 -7.78
CA THR A 288 -7.96 28.87 -7.13
C THR A 288 -8.13 28.56 -5.64
N GLU A 289 -8.48 29.57 -4.86
CA GLU A 289 -8.79 29.39 -3.44
C GLU A 289 -9.82 28.26 -3.21
N LYS A 290 -10.79 28.09 -4.11
CA LYS A 290 -11.90 27.13 -3.95
C LYS A 290 -11.87 25.94 -4.88
N ASP A 291 -11.17 26.04 -6.00
CA ASP A 291 -11.18 25.01 -7.05
C ASP A 291 -9.77 24.55 -7.39
N GLN A 292 -9.67 23.28 -7.74
CA GLN A 292 -8.48 22.66 -8.32
C GLN A 292 -8.94 21.77 -9.47
N ILE A 293 -8.43 22.01 -10.66
CA ILE A 293 -8.70 21.19 -11.85
C ILE A 293 -7.36 20.76 -12.43
N THR A 294 -7.16 19.46 -12.62
CA THR A 294 -5.97 18.89 -13.24
C THR A 294 -6.38 17.95 -14.35
N ALA A 295 -5.76 18.11 -15.50
CA ALA A 295 -5.86 17.19 -16.63
C ALA A 295 -4.49 16.58 -16.90
N ILE A 296 -4.46 15.27 -17.17
CA ILE A 296 -3.26 14.51 -17.54
C ILE A 296 -3.48 13.76 -18.83
N ALA A 297 -2.40 13.61 -19.62
CA ALA A 297 -2.38 12.73 -20.78
C ALA A 297 -0.98 12.12 -20.93
N ASN A 298 -0.89 10.81 -21.03
CA ASN A 298 0.34 10.07 -21.19
C ASN A 298 0.22 9.09 -22.36
N LEU A 299 1.29 8.91 -23.11
CA LEU A 299 1.41 7.94 -24.18
C LEU A 299 2.86 7.44 -24.22
N GLN A 300 3.08 6.14 -24.23
CA GLN A 300 4.43 5.57 -24.25
C GLN A 300 4.47 4.14 -24.76
N ASN A 301 5.65 3.71 -25.22
CA ASN A 301 6.00 2.32 -25.48
C ASN A 301 7.29 1.88 -24.76
N ILE A 302 7.60 2.55 -23.67
CA ILE A 302 8.78 2.32 -22.83
C ILE A 302 8.32 1.76 -21.51
N ASN A 303 8.88 0.64 -21.06
CA ASN A 303 8.67 0.14 -19.71
C ASN A 303 9.52 0.94 -18.69
N ASP A 304 9.35 2.24 -18.69
CA ASP A 304 9.95 3.10 -17.68
C ASP A 304 9.11 3.02 -16.40
N SER A 305 9.74 3.19 -15.24
CA SER A 305 9.07 3.29 -13.92
C SER A 305 7.99 4.39 -13.87
N ASN A 306 7.96 5.25 -14.88
CA ASN A 306 6.94 6.26 -15.11
C ASN A 306 5.73 5.75 -15.92
N GLY A 307 5.64 4.44 -16.14
CA GLY A 307 4.64 3.82 -17.00
C GLY A 307 3.19 3.95 -16.50
N VAL A 308 2.27 3.90 -17.44
CA VAL A 308 0.85 3.79 -17.18
C VAL A 308 0.56 2.35 -16.71
N VAL A 309 0.10 2.19 -15.47
CA VAL A 309 -0.32 0.90 -14.95
C VAL A 309 -1.80 0.72 -15.21
N VAL A 310 -2.15 -0.30 -15.98
CA VAL A 310 -3.54 -0.75 -16.12
C VAL A 310 -3.74 -1.95 -15.20
N VAL A 311 -4.57 -1.77 -14.19
CA VAL A 311 -4.96 -2.83 -13.28
C VAL A 311 -6.25 -3.45 -13.80
N ILE A 312 -6.25 -4.75 -14.07
CA ILE A 312 -7.42 -5.48 -14.54
C ILE A 312 -7.84 -6.43 -13.42
N SER A 313 -9.10 -6.33 -13.03
CA SER A 313 -9.69 -7.24 -12.05
C SER A 313 -10.60 -8.23 -12.75
N ARG A 314 -10.29 -9.54 -12.65
CA ARG A 314 -11.15 -10.62 -13.13
C ARG A 314 -11.37 -11.59 -11.97
N GLY A 315 -12.63 -11.77 -11.55
CA GLY A 315 -12.97 -12.75 -10.53
C GLY A 315 -12.29 -12.60 -9.16
N GLY A 316 -11.83 -11.37 -8.83
CA GLY A 316 -11.11 -11.07 -7.58
C GLY A 316 -9.58 -11.14 -7.67
N GLU A 317 -9.01 -11.50 -8.81
CA GLU A 317 -7.58 -11.37 -9.08
C GLU A 317 -7.29 -10.04 -9.78
N THR A 318 -6.29 -9.32 -9.30
CA THR A 318 -5.79 -8.10 -9.94
C THR A 318 -4.43 -8.37 -10.55
N THR A 319 -4.31 -8.13 -11.87
CA THR A 319 -3.03 -8.18 -12.56
C THR A 319 -2.60 -6.78 -12.99
N SER A 320 -1.33 -6.45 -12.85
CA SER A 320 -0.74 -5.19 -13.28
C SER A 320 0.06 -5.38 -14.56
N SER A 321 -0.04 -4.45 -15.50
CA SER A 321 0.67 -4.52 -16.77
C SER A 321 2.18 -4.28 -16.67
N LEU A 322 2.69 -3.84 -15.51
CA LEU A 322 4.12 -3.55 -15.34
C LEU A 322 5.00 -4.79 -15.14
N ASP A 323 4.41 -5.89 -14.66
CA ASP A 323 5.18 -7.08 -14.26
C ASP A 323 5.42 -8.07 -15.38
N GLN A 324 4.81 -7.89 -16.54
CA GLN A 324 4.72 -8.92 -17.56
C GLN A 324 4.96 -8.36 -18.96
N GLY A 325 6.22 -8.13 -19.34
CA GLY A 325 6.55 -7.88 -20.73
C GLY A 325 6.62 -6.40 -21.13
N LEU A 326 6.42 -6.12 -22.40
CA LEU A 326 6.62 -4.81 -23.02
C LEU A 326 5.28 -4.17 -23.35
N SER A 327 5.04 -2.98 -22.82
CA SER A 327 3.73 -2.32 -22.90
C SER A 327 3.77 -1.04 -23.74
N LYS A 328 2.81 -0.91 -24.66
CA LYS A 328 2.37 0.38 -25.19
C LYS A 328 1.19 0.82 -24.33
N ALA A 329 1.27 2.01 -23.75
CA ALA A 329 0.27 2.46 -22.80
C ALA A 329 -0.15 3.90 -23.06
N ALA A 330 -1.44 4.18 -22.82
CA ALA A 330 -1.98 5.53 -22.82
C ALA A 330 -2.86 5.75 -21.59
N GLN A 331 -2.82 6.96 -21.05
CA GLN A 331 -3.70 7.40 -19.98
C GLN A 331 -4.19 8.81 -20.24
N MET A 332 -5.47 9.06 -20.03
CA MET A 332 -6.07 10.38 -20.00
C MET A 332 -6.95 10.52 -18.77
N GLY A 333 -6.78 11.61 -18.04
CA GLY A 333 -7.55 11.80 -16.81
C GLY A 333 -7.85 13.26 -16.51
N ILE A 334 -8.97 13.49 -15.84
CA ILE A 334 -9.38 14.79 -15.31
C ILE A 334 -9.76 14.59 -13.85
N ASN A 335 -9.19 15.43 -12.99
CA ASN A 335 -9.56 15.49 -11.58
C ASN A 335 -9.97 16.93 -11.25
N ALA A 336 -11.16 17.11 -10.69
CA ALA A 336 -11.70 18.40 -10.32
C ALA A 336 -12.15 18.37 -8.86
N ASN A 337 -11.64 19.31 -8.07
CA ASN A 337 -12.04 19.51 -6.67
C ASN A 337 -12.65 20.89 -6.53
N THR A 338 -13.74 21.02 -5.75
CA THR A 338 -14.36 22.31 -5.44
C THR A 338 -14.87 22.37 -4.01
N SER A 339 -14.71 23.53 -3.37
CA SER A 339 -15.28 23.89 -2.07
C SER A 339 -16.25 25.07 -2.16
N ARG A 340 -16.88 25.27 -3.33
CA ARG A 340 -17.86 26.37 -3.56
C ARG A 340 -19.17 26.14 -2.83
N ILE A 341 -19.56 24.88 -2.60
CA ILE A 341 -20.74 24.56 -1.81
C ILE A 341 -20.36 24.73 -0.34
N LYS A 342 -21.16 25.50 0.38
CA LYS A 342 -20.87 25.84 1.77
C LYS A 342 -20.66 24.56 2.61
N ASP A 343 -19.53 24.53 3.33
CA ASP A 343 -19.12 23.43 4.24
C ASP A 343 -19.02 22.05 3.55
N THR A 344 -18.94 22.01 2.22
CA THR A 344 -18.87 20.77 1.44
C THR A 344 -17.68 20.79 0.50
N GLU A 345 -16.88 19.73 0.53
CA GLU A 345 -15.87 19.44 -0.47
C GLU A 345 -16.44 18.44 -1.48
N SER A 346 -16.25 18.71 -2.75
CA SER A 346 -16.67 17.82 -3.83
C SER A 346 -15.50 17.55 -4.76
N THR A 347 -15.28 16.28 -5.06
CA THR A 347 -14.25 15.81 -5.98
C THR A 347 -14.89 14.97 -7.08
N VAL A 348 -14.46 15.16 -8.31
CA VAL A 348 -14.82 14.32 -9.46
C VAL A 348 -13.52 13.92 -10.16
N SER A 349 -13.34 12.64 -10.40
CA SER A 349 -12.24 12.10 -11.18
C SER A 349 -12.77 11.23 -12.30
N VAL A 350 -12.25 11.44 -13.49
CA VAL A 350 -12.49 10.64 -14.69
C VAL A 350 -11.14 10.19 -15.21
N ASN A 351 -10.97 8.89 -15.43
CA ASN A 351 -9.72 8.32 -15.89
C ASN A 351 -9.99 7.27 -16.96
N TYR A 352 -9.29 7.37 -18.08
CA TYR A 352 -9.25 6.38 -19.13
C TYR A 352 -7.82 5.85 -19.26
N LYS A 353 -7.66 4.53 -19.29
CA LYS A 353 -6.39 3.85 -19.49
C LYS A 353 -6.51 2.84 -20.61
N PHE A 354 -5.45 2.75 -21.38
CA PHE A 354 -5.25 1.78 -22.45
C PHE A 354 -3.86 1.14 -22.28
N SER A 355 -3.76 -0.15 -22.46
CA SER A 355 -2.48 -0.85 -22.63
C SER A 355 -2.59 -1.93 -23.71
N ASP A 356 -1.50 -2.09 -24.46
CA ASP A 356 -1.24 -3.18 -25.39
C ASP A 356 0.11 -3.77 -24.95
N THR A 357 0.09 -4.97 -24.39
CA THR A 357 1.23 -5.57 -23.69
C THR A 357 1.60 -6.88 -24.35
N ASP A 358 2.83 -6.98 -24.81
CA ASP A 358 3.46 -8.23 -25.23
C ASP A 358 4.19 -8.83 -24.02
N ASN A 359 3.87 -10.05 -23.66
CA ASN A 359 4.50 -10.80 -22.58
C ASN A 359 5.23 -12.02 -23.12
N GLY A 360 6.31 -12.37 -22.44
CA GLY A 360 7.06 -13.59 -22.71
C GLY A 360 7.68 -14.09 -21.43
N THR A 361 7.54 -15.39 -21.17
CA THR A 361 8.20 -16.04 -20.05
C THR A 361 8.78 -17.37 -20.50
N ARG A 362 9.97 -17.68 -19.99
CA ARG A 362 10.57 -19.01 -20.05
C ARG A 362 10.79 -19.48 -18.62
N SER A 363 10.20 -20.61 -18.27
CA SER A 363 10.40 -21.19 -16.95
C SER A 363 11.03 -22.57 -17.03
N SER A 364 11.84 -22.86 -16.02
CA SER A 364 12.37 -24.21 -15.77
C SER A 364 12.01 -24.60 -14.35
N ARG A 365 11.32 -25.72 -14.20
CA ARG A 365 10.83 -26.20 -12.91
C ARG A 365 11.36 -27.61 -12.65
N THR A 366 11.97 -27.81 -11.50
CA THR A 366 12.26 -29.12 -10.95
C THR A 366 11.25 -29.46 -9.88
N THR A 367 10.42 -30.46 -10.10
CA THR A 367 9.46 -30.95 -9.10
C THR A 367 9.96 -32.23 -8.48
N HIS A 368 10.10 -32.23 -7.18
CA HIS A 368 10.61 -33.34 -6.39
C HIS A 368 9.48 -34.25 -5.94
N GLN A 369 9.55 -35.53 -6.30
CA GLN A 369 8.57 -36.54 -5.94
C GLN A 369 9.23 -37.88 -5.59
N GLU A 370 8.48 -38.73 -4.87
CA GLU A 370 8.90 -40.11 -4.61
C GLU A 370 8.95 -40.88 -5.93
N GLY A 371 10.11 -41.43 -6.28
CA GLY A 371 10.31 -42.14 -7.53
C GLY A 371 11.13 -41.39 -8.58
N GLY A 372 11.53 -40.14 -8.32
CA GLY A 372 12.43 -39.36 -9.18
C GLY A 372 11.83 -37.97 -9.52
N ASP A 373 12.71 -37.04 -9.82
CA ASP A 373 12.33 -35.66 -10.11
C ASP A 373 11.69 -35.50 -11.48
N LEU A 374 10.69 -34.59 -11.57
CA LEU A 374 10.16 -34.10 -12.84
C LEU A 374 10.84 -32.80 -13.22
N LEU A 375 11.40 -32.73 -14.39
CA LEU A 375 12.00 -31.53 -14.97
C LEU A 375 11.04 -30.97 -16.01
N SER A 376 10.47 -29.81 -15.78
CA SER A 376 9.56 -29.16 -16.73
C SER A 376 10.18 -27.87 -17.26
N SER A 377 10.14 -27.70 -18.58
CA SER A 377 10.46 -26.42 -19.24
C SER A 377 9.18 -25.88 -19.88
N SER A 378 8.93 -24.60 -19.76
CA SER A 378 7.75 -23.96 -20.36
C SER A 378 8.11 -22.61 -20.93
N ASP A 379 7.72 -22.40 -22.19
CA ASP A 379 7.74 -21.09 -22.85
C ASP A 379 6.30 -20.59 -23.00
N ASN A 380 6.04 -19.37 -22.58
CA ASN A 380 4.75 -18.71 -22.70
C ASN A 380 4.96 -17.36 -23.36
N PHE A 381 4.26 -17.11 -24.46
CA PHE A 381 4.24 -15.83 -25.16
C PHE A 381 2.81 -15.41 -25.42
N GLY A 382 2.54 -14.11 -25.27
CA GLY A 382 1.21 -13.60 -25.54
C GLY A 382 1.17 -12.10 -25.73
N SER A 383 0.05 -11.63 -26.23
CA SER A 383 -0.29 -10.22 -26.34
C SER A 383 -1.62 -9.96 -25.67
N ARG A 384 -1.77 -8.79 -25.05
CA ARG A 384 -3.02 -8.40 -24.42
C ARG A 384 -3.28 -6.92 -24.56
N THR A 385 -4.37 -6.58 -25.18
CA THR A 385 -4.94 -5.25 -25.18
C THR A 385 -5.94 -5.11 -24.05
N ALA A 386 -5.84 -4.03 -23.28
CA ALA A 386 -6.80 -3.74 -22.21
C ALA A 386 -7.18 -2.26 -22.19
N ARG A 387 -8.44 -1.98 -21.92
CA ARG A 387 -8.97 -0.62 -21.76
C ARG A 387 -9.75 -0.54 -20.46
N SER A 388 -9.64 0.57 -19.77
CA SER A 388 -10.46 0.85 -18.60
C SER A 388 -10.91 2.29 -18.55
N PHE A 389 -12.15 2.49 -18.16
CA PHE A 389 -12.75 3.79 -17.90
C PHE A 389 -13.29 3.80 -16.48
N THR A 390 -12.85 4.74 -15.65
CA THR A 390 -13.32 4.89 -14.29
C THR A 390 -13.81 6.31 -14.04
N THR A 391 -14.91 6.44 -13.31
CA THR A 391 -15.41 7.71 -12.81
C THR A 391 -15.70 7.54 -11.33
N GLU A 392 -15.12 8.40 -10.52
CA GLU A 392 -15.37 8.46 -9.09
C GLU A 392 -15.74 9.89 -8.69
N MET A 393 -16.67 9.99 -7.76
CA MET A 393 -17.09 11.26 -7.18
C MET A 393 -17.04 11.16 -5.66
N GLU A 394 -16.76 12.25 -4.99
CA GLU A 394 -16.81 12.34 -3.53
C GLU A 394 -17.52 13.63 -3.15
N PHE A 395 -18.49 13.52 -2.25
CA PHE A 395 -19.22 14.64 -1.66
C PHE A 395 -19.07 14.54 -0.15
N ARG A 396 -18.42 15.51 0.49
CA ARG A 396 -18.09 15.45 1.89
C ARG A 396 -18.43 16.75 2.61
N LYS A 397 -19.30 16.65 3.61
CA LYS A 397 -19.65 17.75 4.52
C LYS A 397 -19.17 17.40 5.92
N GLU A 398 -18.17 18.10 6.43
CA GLU A 398 -17.52 17.78 7.71
C GLU A 398 -17.96 18.71 8.87
N LYS A 399 -18.51 19.88 8.58
CA LYS A 399 -18.87 20.87 9.58
C LYS A 399 -20.30 20.73 10.10
N GLY A 400 -20.48 20.98 11.40
CA GLY A 400 -21.79 20.98 12.05
C GLY A 400 -22.16 19.67 12.73
N LYS A 401 -23.40 19.57 13.17
CA LYS A 401 -23.91 18.39 13.91
C LYS A 401 -24.29 17.20 13.00
N VAL A 402 -24.39 17.44 11.71
CA VAL A 402 -24.64 16.39 10.70
C VAL A 402 -23.44 16.36 9.78
N TRP A 403 -22.72 15.25 9.82
CA TRP A 403 -21.68 14.90 8.89
C TRP A 403 -22.26 14.03 7.79
N PHE A 404 -21.82 14.23 6.56
CA PHE A 404 -22.27 13.48 5.41
C PHE A 404 -21.10 13.20 4.47
N HIS A 405 -21.01 11.98 4.00
CA HIS A 405 -20.06 11.52 2.97
C HIS A 405 -20.77 10.62 1.99
N ALA A 406 -20.55 10.83 0.70
CA ALA A 406 -21.01 9.94 -0.36
C ALA A 406 -19.94 9.81 -1.43
N ARG A 407 -19.67 8.58 -1.88
CA ARG A 407 -18.70 8.25 -2.92
C ARG A 407 -19.31 7.31 -3.96
N PRO A 408 -20.02 7.82 -4.97
CA PRO A 408 -20.43 7.03 -6.12
C PRO A 408 -19.22 6.74 -7.04
N ALA A 409 -19.15 5.51 -7.55
CA ALA A 409 -18.13 5.04 -8.46
C ALA A 409 -18.73 4.24 -9.61
N PHE A 410 -18.16 4.40 -10.80
CA PHE A 410 -18.45 3.59 -11.96
C PHE A 410 -17.14 3.16 -12.60
N SER A 411 -17.01 1.90 -13.00
CA SER A 411 -15.90 1.42 -13.81
C SER A 411 -16.38 0.49 -14.92
N TYR A 412 -15.73 0.62 -16.06
CA TYR A 412 -15.83 -0.27 -17.19
C TYR A 412 -14.43 -0.72 -17.57
N SER A 413 -14.21 -1.98 -17.83
CA SER A 413 -12.98 -2.50 -18.42
C SER A 413 -13.28 -3.58 -19.45
N ASP A 414 -12.47 -3.61 -20.50
CA ASP A 414 -12.44 -4.67 -21.49
C ASP A 414 -11.01 -5.14 -21.74
N HIS A 415 -10.87 -6.35 -22.19
CA HIS A 415 -9.61 -6.92 -22.63
C HIS A 415 -9.81 -7.89 -23.78
N ASP A 416 -8.75 -7.99 -24.59
CA ASP A 416 -8.63 -8.88 -25.72
C ASP A 416 -7.18 -9.37 -25.76
N GLY A 417 -6.94 -10.69 -25.78
CA GLY A 417 -5.59 -11.21 -25.70
C GLY A 417 -5.41 -12.60 -26.26
N ASP A 418 -4.23 -12.83 -26.79
CA ASP A 418 -3.74 -14.11 -27.28
C ASP A 418 -2.61 -14.60 -26.38
N GLU A 419 -2.59 -15.89 -26.10
CA GLU A 419 -1.52 -16.53 -25.34
C GLU A 419 -1.19 -17.89 -25.94
N ALA A 420 0.09 -18.18 -26.11
CA ALA A 420 0.60 -19.46 -26.57
C ALA A 420 1.61 -19.99 -25.55
N THR A 421 1.35 -21.18 -25.02
CA THR A 421 2.22 -21.89 -24.09
C THR A 421 2.69 -23.18 -24.69
N SER A 422 3.99 -23.44 -24.67
CA SER A 422 4.60 -24.72 -24.99
C SER A 422 5.33 -25.22 -23.76
N SER A 423 5.12 -26.47 -23.36
CA SER A 423 5.80 -27.07 -22.23
C SER A 423 6.23 -28.49 -22.49
N GLU A 424 7.38 -28.89 -21.93
CA GLU A 424 7.92 -30.24 -21.97
C GLU A 424 8.26 -30.66 -20.53
N THR A 425 7.88 -31.90 -20.19
CA THR A 425 8.17 -32.48 -18.87
C THR A 425 8.93 -33.78 -19.05
N TYR A 426 10.01 -33.95 -18.32
CA TYR A 426 10.89 -35.14 -18.35
C TYR A 426 10.87 -35.81 -16.95
N HIS A 427 10.83 -37.15 -16.94
CA HIS A 427 10.98 -37.99 -15.77
C HIS A 427 12.14 -38.93 -15.95
N LEU A 428 13.11 -38.92 -15.04
CA LEU A 428 14.34 -39.72 -15.10
C LEU A 428 15.05 -39.61 -16.48
N GLY A 429 15.01 -38.44 -17.09
CA GLY A 429 15.64 -38.17 -18.40
C GLY A 429 14.83 -38.59 -19.62
N ASN A 430 13.68 -39.24 -19.45
CA ASN A 430 12.75 -39.57 -20.54
C ASN A 430 11.63 -38.53 -20.60
N MET A 431 11.18 -38.19 -21.81
CA MET A 431 10.02 -37.31 -22.00
C MET A 431 8.78 -37.96 -21.39
N ALA A 432 8.15 -37.34 -20.44
CA ALA A 432 6.88 -37.73 -19.83
C ALA A 432 5.69 -37.15 -20.60
N ASN A 433 5.71 -35.85 -20.86
CA ASN A 433 4.72 -35.20 -21.71
C ASN A 433 5.28 -33.95 -22.41
N ARG A 434 4.63 -33.59 -23.52
CA ARG A 434 4.79 -32.30 -24.21
C ARG A 434 3.40 -31.73 -24.46
N SER A 435 3.20 -30.46 -24.16
CA SER A 435 1.93 -29.79 -24.42
C SER A 435 2.13 -28.46 -25.13
N GLU A 436 1.18 -28.14 -26.00
CA GLU A 436 1.04 -26.83 -26.61
C GLU A 436 -0.38 -26.36 -26.37
N ASN A 437 -0.52 -25.10 -25.93
CA ASN A 437 -1.80 -24.50 -25.69
C ASN A 437 -1.84 -23.10 -26.31
N THR A 438 -2.89 -22.80 -27.06
CA THR A 438 -3.15 -21.46 -27.61
C THR A 438 -4.52 -21.02 -27.12
N THR A 439 -4.59 -19.87 -26.49
CA THR A 439 -5.83 -19.26 -26.01
C THR A 439 -6.04 -17.90 -26.61
N HIS A 440 -7.29 -17.58 -26.93
CA HIS A 440 -7.75 -16.24 -27.23
C HIS A 440 -8.87 -15.88 -26.25
N THR A 441 -8.74 -14.74 -25.57
CA THR A 441 -9.68 -14.34 -24.52
C THR A 441 -10.19 -12.94 -24.78
N ILE A 442 -11.52 -12.77 -24.76
CA ILE A 442 -12.18 -11.47 -24.77
C ILE A 442 -13.05 -11.37 -23.50
N GLY A 443 -13.01 -10.25 -22.83
CA GLY A 443 -13.86 -10.06 -21.64
C GLY A 443 -14.18 -8.61 -21.36
N HIS A 444 -15.39 -8.40 -20.82
CA HIS A 444 -15.90 -7.11 -20.40
C HIS A 444 -16.33 -7.17 -18.95
N TYR A 445 -16.12 -6.09 -18.22
CA TYR A 445 -16.49 -5.95 -16.83
C TYR A 445 -17.05 -4.55 -16.57
N HIS A 446 -18.24 -4.50 -15.98
CA HIS A 446 -18.90 -3.28 -15.53
C HIS A 446 -19.09 -3.32 -14.03
N TYR A 447 -18.77 -2.25 -13.35
CA TYR A 447 -19.04 -2.08 -11.93
C TYR A 447 -19.69 -0.72 -11.67
N THR A 448 -20.69 -0.71 -10.81
CA THR A 448 -21.31 0.50 -10.27
C THR A 448 -21.45 0.34 -8.76
N GLY A 449 -21.00 1.33 -8.02
CA GLY A 449 -21.06 1.32 -6.57
C GLY A 449 -21.36 2.68 -5.97
N VAL A 450 -21.92 2.69 -4.77
CA VAL A 450 -22.12 3.90 -3.97
C VAL A 450 -21.83 3.56 -2.52
N TYR A 451 -20.89 4.25 -1.93
CA TYR A 451 -20.72 4.31 -0.48
C TYR A 451 -21.38 5.60 0.04
N SER A 452 -22.12 5.52 1.14
CA SER A 452 -22.67 6.70 1.81
C SER A 452 -22.63 6.54 3.33
N ASP A 453 -22.42 7.64 4.04
CA ASP A 453 -22.33 7.73 5.48
C ASP A 453 -23.00 9.02 5.98
N ILE A 454 -23.84 8.91 6.99
CA ILE A 454 -24.48 10.03 7.68
C ILE A 454 -24.28 9.85 9.17
N SER A 455 -23.66 10.85 9.82
CA SER A 455 -23.43 10.86 11.26
C SER A 455 -24.14 12.02 11.92
N PHE A 456 -24.95 11.73 12.93
CA PHE A 456 -25.61 12.71 13.81
C PHE A 456 -24.78 12.86 15.08
N ARG A 457 -24.11 14.00 15.22
CA ARG A 457 -23.24 14.34 16.34
C ARG A 457 -24.01 15.06 17.42
N GLU A 458 -23.56 14.94 18.67
CA GLU A 458 -24.18 15.56 19.85
C GLU A 458 -25.67 15.23 19.99
N LEU A 459 -26.04 13.98 19.69
CA LEU A 459 -27.40 13.51 19.74
C LEU A 459 -28.01 13.74 21.15
N GLY A 460 -29.18 14.37 21.21
CA GLY A 460 -29.80 14.75 22.47
C GLY A 460 -29.02 15.85 23.27
N GLY A 461 -28.14 16.61 22.61
CA GLY A 461 -27.37 17.68 23.23
C GLY A 461 -26.16 17.20 24.03
N LYS A 462 -25.85 15.91 24.04
CA LYS A 462 -24.69 15.34 24.75
C LYS A 462 -23.46 15.32 23.84
N GLN A 463 -22.43 16.06 24.21
CA GLN A 463 -21.16 16.10 23.50
C GLN A 463 -20.54 14.68 23.41
N GLY A 464 -20.07 14.28 22.25
CA GLY A 464 -19.48 12.96 22.00
C GLY A 464 -20.47 11.81 21.79
N ARG A 465 -21.80 12.04 21.95
CA ARG A 465 -22.82 11.05 21.59
C ARG A 465 -23.08 11.11 20.09
N VAL A 466 -22.99 9.97 19.42
CA VAL A 466 -23.11 9.88 17.95
C VAL A 466 -24.01 8.71 17.56
N LEU A 467 -24.83 8.95 16.55
CA LEU A 467 -25.53 7.91 15.81
C LEU A 467 -25.13 8.02 14.34
N GLN A 468 -24.60 6.95 13.78
CA GLN A 468 -24.14 6.89 12.41
C GLN A 468 -24.85 5.78 11.65
N PHE A 469 -25.23 6.08 10.41
CA PHE A 469 -25.74 5.12 9.44
C PHE A 469 -24.81 5.15 8.24
N SER A 470 -24.33 4.00 7.81
CA SER A 470 -23.57 3.86 6.58
C SER A 470 -24.16 2.76 5.70
N THR A 471 -23.96 2.86 4.42
CA THR A 471 -24.31 1.81 3.47
C THR A 471 -23.36 1.79 2.30
N GLU A 472 -23.04 0.58 1.85
CA GLU A 472 -22.34 0.34 0.60
C GLU A 472 -23.26 -0.46 -0.32
N LEU A 473 -23.46 0.04 -1.54
CA LEU A 473 -24.18 -0.63 -2.61
C LEU A 473 -23.21 -0.90 -3.74
N GLY A 474 -23.17 -2.12 -4.23
CA GLY A 474 -22.34 -2.51 -5.36
C GLY A 474 -23.09 -3.43 -6.30
N SER A 475 -22.82 -3.30 -7.60
CA SER A 475 -23.27 -4.27 -8.60
C SER A 475 -22.24 -4.42 -9.70
N TYR A 476 -22.10 -5.62 -10.22
CA TYR A 476 -21.23 -5.89 -11.37
C TYR A 476 -21.93 -6.81 -12.38
N VAL A 477 -21.50 -6.67 -13.63
CA VAL A 477 -21.82 -7.59 -14.72
C VAL A 477 -20.52 -7.83 -15.49
N SER A 478 -20.27 -9.06 -15.85
CA SER A 478 -19.12 -9.47 -16.68
C SER A 478 -19.57 -10.47 -17.73
N ASP A 479 -18.96 -10.40 -18.90
CA ASP A 479 -19.07 -11.39 -19.95
C ASP A 479 -17.69 -11.74 -20.50
N GLY A 480 -17.54 -12.94 -21.02
CA GLY A 480 -16.28 -13.42 -21.60
C GLY A 480 -16.55 -14.38 -22.76
N ASP A 481 -15.69 -14.30 -23.75
CA ASP A 481 -15.64 -15.16 -24.93
C ASP A 481 -14.20 -15.66 -25.07
N ASP A 482 -13.98 -16.92 -24.72
CA ASP A 482 -12.66 -17.53 -24.69
C ASP A 482 -12.62 -18.71 -25.68
N SER A 483 -11.59 -18.80 -26.51
CA SER A 483 -11.30 -19.97 -27.32
C SER A 483 -9.94 -20.55 -26.97
N GLU A 484 -9.86 -21.86 -27.01
CA GLU A 484 -8.70 -22.62 -26.59
C GLU A 484 -8.44 -23.80 -27.51
N VAL A 485 -7.17 -23.95 -27.95
CA VAL A 485 -6.69 -25.14 -28.67
C VAL A 485 -5.53 -25.71 -27.89
N THR A 486 -5.66 -26.97 -27.51
CA THR A 486 -4.70 -27.72 -26.71
C THR A 486 -4.21 -28.92 -27.46
N VAL A 487 -2.91 -29.17 -27.49
CA VAL A 487 -2.27 -30.41 -27.99
C VAL A 487 -1.48 -31.01 -26.84
N LEU A 488 -1.72 -32.27 -26.52
CA LEU A 488 -0.98 -33.00 -25.49
C LEU A 488 -0.41 -34.28 -26.08
N GLN A 489 0.87 -34.51 -25.90
CA GLN A 489 1.55 -35.74 -26.24
C GLN A 489 2.14 -36.37 -24.99
N THR A 490 1.87 -37.63 -24.71
CA THR A 490 2.46 -38.39 -23.60
C THR A 490 3.47 -39.42 -24.14
N ALA A 491 4.35 -39.91 -23.26
CA ALA A 491 5.44 -40.83 -23.63
C ALA A 491 4.99 -42.12 -24.36
N GLY A 492 3.76 -42.55 -24.16
CA GLY A 492 3.24 -43.82 -24.70
C GLY A 492 2.16 -43.70 -25.77
N GLY A 493 1.77 -42.49 -26.20
CA GLY A 493 0.52 -42.34 -26.95
C GLY A 493 0.52 -41.44 -28.17
N ALA A 494 -0.56 -41.56 -28.94
CA ALA A 494 -0.93 -40.59 -29.96
C ALA A 494 -1.25 -39.24 -29.29
N GLY A 495 -0.95 -38.14 -29.97
CA GLY A 495 -1.28 -36.80 -29.47
C GLY A 495 -2.80 -36.62 -29.34
N ASP A 496 -3.24 -36.00 -28.24
CA ASP A 496 -4.61 -35.55 -28.02
C ASP A 496 -4.71 -34.08 -28.41
N THR A 497 -5.66 -33.73 -29.32
CA THR A 497 -5.90 -32.36 -29.76
C THR A 497 -7.33 -32.01 -29.43
N ARG A 498 -7.50 -30.93 -28.67
CA ARG A 498 -8.79 -30.41 -28.22
C ARG A 498 -8.96 -28.95 -28.58
N ALA A 499 -10.12 -28.61 -29.11
CA ALA A 499 -10.53 -27.23 -29.35
C ALA A 499 -11.82 -26.97 -28.58
N LEU A 500 -11.82 -25.96 -27.68
CA LEU A 500 -12.97 -25.55 -26.89
C LEU A 500 -13.22 -24.05 -27.04
N HIS A 501 -14.48 -23.71 -27.02
CA HIS A 501 -14.95 -22.33 -27.00
C HIS A 501 -15.83 -22.16 -25.77
N TYR A 502 -15.59 -21.10 -24.99
CA TYR A 502 -16.29 -20.84 -23.75
C TYR A 502 -17.01 -19.49 -23.80
N LEU A 503 -18.27 -19.49 -23.42
CA LEU A 503 -19.01 -18.29 -23.11
C LEU A 503 -19.21 -18.19 -21.59
N ALA A 504 -18.76 -17.11 -20.99
CA ALA A 504 -18.82 -16.89 -19.56
C ALA A 504 -19.64 -15.63 -19.24
N ASP A 505 -20.62 -15.76 -18.34
CA ASP A 505 -21.42 -14.66 -17.83
C ASP A 505 -21.30 -14.59 -16.31
N GLY A 506 -21.11 -13.40 -15.78
CA GLY A 506 -21.09 -13.13 -14.34
C GLY A 506 -21.97 -11.94 -13.99
N ALA A 507 -22.68 -12.03 -12.90
CA ALA A 507 -23.43 -10.90 -12.35
C ALA A 507 -23.53 -11.01 -10.84
N GLY A 508 -23.49 -9.88 -10.16
CA GLY A 508 -23.67 -9.86 -8.73
C GLY A 508 -24.02 -8.48 -8.19
N TYR A 509 -24.54 -8.48 -6.97
CA TYR A 509 -24.75 -7.26 -6.22
C TYR A 509 -24.48 -7.47 -4.73
N SER A 510 -24.11 -6.38 -4.06
CA SER A 510 -23.91 -6.33 -2.62
C SER A 510 -24.66 -5.14 -2.02
N VAL A 511 -25.20 -5.34 -0.82
CA VAL A 511 -25.83 -4.30 0.00
C VAL A 511 -25.31 -4.46 1.41
N ILE A 512 -24.60 -3.45 1.92
CA ILE A 512 -23.94 -3.49 3.23
C ILE A 512 -24.42 -2.31 4.08
N PRO A 513 -25.62 -2.39 4.69
CA PRO A 513 -26.05 -1.42 5.69
C PRO A 513 -25.30 -1.61 7.01
N ALA A 514 -24.94 -0.52 7.65
CA ALA A 514 -24.32 -0.53 8.97
C ALA A 514 -24.90 0.57 9.86
N ILE A 515 -24.95 0.30 11.15
CA ILE A 515 -25.32 1.24 12.21
C ILE A 515 -24.25 1.24 13.27
N ARG A 516 -23.96 2.43 13.80
CA ARG A 516 -23.03 2.61 14.91
C ARG A 516 -23.61 3.62 15.90
N TYR A 517 -23.53 3.27 17.17
CA TYR A 517 -23.90 4.15 18.26
C TYR A 517 -22.73 4.34 19.22
N VAL A 518 -22.45 5.58 19.58
CA VAL A 518 -21.38 5.92 20.54
C VAL A 518 -21.99 6.65 21.72
N GLU A 519 -21.73 6.11 22.93
CA GLU A 519 -22.18 6.71 24.20
C GLU A 519 -20.98 7.10 25.07
N PRO A 520 -20.77 8.40 25.35
CA PRO A 520 -19.77 8.84 26.29
C PRO A 520 -20.25 8.71 27.76
N PHE A 521 -19.40 8.17 28.63
CA PHE A 521 -19.58 8.15 30.06
C PHE A 521 -18.51 9.05 30.73
N GLY A 522 -18.89 10.28 31.02
CA GLY A 522 -17.94 11.31 31.44
C GLY A 522 -16.95 11.66 30.32
N GLU A 523 -15.75 12.11 30.69
CA GLU A 523 -14.74 12.58 29.74
C GLU A 523 -13.75 11.49 29.29
N LYS A 524 -13.72 10.36 30.01
CA LYS A 524 -12.69 9.34 29.86
C LYS A 524 -13.16 8.04 29.21
N TRP A 525 -14.45 7.75 29.24
CA TRP A 525 -14.97 6.47 28.77
C TRP A 525 -15.90 6.64 27.58
N LEU A 526 -15.76 5.79 26.59
CA LEU A 526 -16.62 5.71 25.41
C LEU A 526 -17.02 4.25 25.19
N LEU A 527 -18.30 4.01 25.08
CA LEU A 527 -18.87 2.74 24.64
C LEU A 527 -19.28 2.88 23.18
N THR A 528 -18.82 1.96 22.33
CA THR A 528 -19.27 1.87 20.94
C THR A 528 -19.95 0.54 20.72
N VAL A 529 -21.11 0.58 20.10
CA VAL A 529 -21.84 -0.59 19.59
C VAL A 529 -22.05 -0.38 18.12
N SER A 530 -21.61 -1.33 17.30
CA SER A 530 -21.87 -1.32 15.87
C SER A 530 -22.36 -2.68 15.37
N ALA A 531 -23.14 -2.64 14.31
CA ALA A 531 -23.59 -3.80 13.58
C ALA A 531 -23.60 -3.48 12.08
N ASP A 532 -23.09 -4.40 11.28
CA ASP A 532 -23.24 -4.38 9.84
C ASP A 532 -23.68 -5.74 9.29
N VAL A 533 -24.29 -5.71 8.12
CA VAL A 533 -24.72 -6.90 7.40
C VAL A 533 -24.30 -6.78 5.95
N ASP A 534 -23.35 -7.61 5.50
CA ASP A 534 -23.03 -7.76 4.08
C ASP A 534 -23.97 -8.81 3.48
N PHE A 535 -24.88 -8.36 2.64
CA PHE A 535 -25.72 -9.23 1.81
C PHE A 535 -25.22 -9.19 0.37
N THR A 536 -24.64 -10.29 -0.09
CA THR A 536 -24.12 -10.44 -1.45
C THR A 536 -24.79 -11.60 -2.17
N LYS A 537 -25.14 -11.40 -3.43
CA LYS A 537 -25.62 -12.45 -4.32
C LYS A 537 -24.85 -12.41 -5.64
N ASP A 538 -24.30 -13.54 -6.02
CA ASP A 538 -23.51 -13.71 -7.24
C ASP A 538 -24.08 -14.85 -8.09
N LYS A 539 -23.95 -14.71 -9.41
CA LYS A 539 -24.16 -15.76 -10.40
C LYS A 539 -22.95 -15.82 -11.32
N SER A 540 -22.47 -17.02 -11.62
CA SER A 540 -21.46 -17.29 -12.64
C SER A 540 -21.94 -18.44 -13.51
N LEU A 541 -21.94 -18.24 -14.82
CA LEU A 541 -22.29 -19.22 -15.84
C LEU A 541 -21.08 -19.40 -16.76
N ARG A 542 -20.76 -20.63 -17.11
CA ARG A 542 -19.78 -20.97 -18.14
C ARG A 542 -20.35 -22.05 -19.02
N ASP A 543 -20.55 -21.74 -20.28
CA ASP A 543 -20.95 -22.69 -21.32
C ASP A 543 -19.75 -23.00 -22.20
N ALA A 544 -19.40 -24.27 -22.29
CA ALA A 544 -18.33 -24.78 -23.11
C ALA A 544 -18.91 -25.43 -24.38
N PHE A 545 -18.23 -25.25 -25.51
CA PHE A 545 -18.59 -25.82 -26.82
C PHE A 545 -17.36 -26.48 -27.45
N ASP A 546 -17.59 -27.58 -28.11
CA ASP A 546 -16.64 -28.27 -28.98
C ASP A 546 -17.22 -28.45 -30.39
N ALA A 547 -16.56 -29.23 -31.26
CA ALA A 547 -17.04 -29.48 -32.61
C ALA A 547 -18.40 -30.20 -32.68
N ALA A 548 -18.81 -30.91 -31.63
CA ALA A 548 -20.11 -31.60 -31.53
C ALA A 548 -21.24 -30.71 -31.00
N GLY A 549 -20.93 -29.50 -30.48
CA GLY A 549 -21.85 -28.56 -29.91
C GLY A 549 -21.54 -28.24 -28.46
N ARG A 550 -22.54 -27.94 -27.62
CA ARG A 550 -22.35 -27.64 -26.20
C ARG A 550 -21.83 -28.87 -25.46
N ASN A 551 -20.74 -28.69 -24.74
CA ASN A 551 -20.08 -29.72 -23.95
C ASN A 551 -20.45 -29.58 -22.47
N ASP A 552 -21.28 -30.50 -21.98
CA ASP A 552 -21.80 -30.44 -20.62
C ASP A 552 -20.75 -30.74 -19.55
N TYR A 553 -19.66 -31.46 -19.89
CA TYR A 553 -18.59 -31.80 -18.95
C TYR A 553 -17.75 -30.59 -18.54
N PHE A 554 -17.65 -29.57 -19.41
CA PHE A 554 -16.90 -28.34 -19.16
C PHE A 554 -17.80 -27.13 -18.92
N SER A 555 -19.12 -27.32 -18.95
CA SER A 555 -20.11 -26.30 -18.67
C SER A 555 -20.51 -26.32 -17.19
N SER A 556 -20.72 -25.14 -16.62
CA SER A 556 -21.11 -25.02 -15.20
C SER A 556 -21.98 -23.79 -14.93
N GLU A 557 -22.83 -23.89 -13.94
CA GLU A 557 -23.58 -22.78 -13.35
C GLU A 557 -23.31 -22.76 -11.85
N ASN A 558 -22.99 -21.58 -11.31
CA ASN A 558 -22.79 -21.36 -9.89
C ASN A 558 -23.61 -20.13 -9.46
N ARG A 559 -24.43 -20.27 -8.41
CA ARG A 559 -25.18 -19.17 -7.80
C ARG A 559 -24.87 -19.17 -6.32
N ARG A 560 -24.48 -18.03 -5.79
CA ARG A 560 -24.12 -17.90 -4.38
C ARG A 560 -24.99 -16.85 -3.69
N ARG A 561 -25.39 -17.15 -2.46
CA ARG A 561 -25.95 -16.21 -1.50
C ARG A 561 -25.00 -16.16 -0.30
N TYR A 562 -24.46 -15.00 -0.06
CA TYR A 562 -23.56 -14.74 1.06
C TYR A 562 -24.18 -13.72 2.00
N ILE A 563 -24.20 -14.04 3.29
CA ILE A 563 -24.62 -13.12 4.34
C ILE A 563 -23.52 -13.11 5.39
N ASN A 564 -22.95 -11.95 5.68
CA ASN A 564 -22.02 -11.75 6.78
C ASN A 564 -22.61 -10.74 7.74
N GLN A 565 -22.69 -11.08 9.01
CA GLN A 565 -23.14 -10.21 10.09
C GLN A 565 -21.97 -9.95 11.01
N ASP A 566 -21.63 -8.69 11.24
CA ASP A 566 -20.58 -8.29 12.17
C ASP A 566 -21.16 -7.45 13.29
N TYR A 567 -20.93 -7.85 14.51
CA TYR A 567 -21.37 -7.18 15.73
C TYR A 567 -20.14 -6.81 16.57
N ASP A 568 -19.87 -5.54 16.70
CA ASP A 568 -18.75 -4.99 17.46
C ASP A 568 -19.24 -4.31 18.75
N LEU A 569 -18.62 -4.66 19.86
CA LEU A 569 -18.78 -4.00 21.15
C LEU A 569 -17.41 -3.62 21.68
N THR A 570 -17.17 -2.32 21.80
CA THR A 570 -15.90 -1.81 22.31
C THR A 570 -16.11 -0.79 23.43
N LEU A 571 -15.22 -0.85 24.42
CA LEU A 571 -15.09 0.10 25.51
C LEU A 571 -13.72 0.76 25.44
N GLN A 572 -13.71 2.09 25.26
CA GLN A 572 -12.49 2.89 25.22
C GLN A 572 -12.30 3.65 26.53
N TYR A 573 -11.08 3.64 27.05
CA TYR A 573 -10.64 4.43 28.18
C TYR A 573 -9.52 5.38 27.80
N LYS A 574 -9.74 6.68 27.96
CA LYS A 574 -8.77 7.73 27.74
C LYS A 574 -8.08 8.04 29.07
N PHE A 575 -6.83 7.59 29.23
CA PHE A 575 -6.05 7.79 30.45
C PHE A 575 -5.18 9.06 30.43
N SER A 576 -4.97 9.66 29.24
CA SER A 576 -4.28 10.95 29.06
C SER A 576 -4.81 11.66 27.81
N GLN A 577 -4.37 12.90 27.57
CA GLN A 577 -4.73 13.63 26.34
C GLN A 577 -4.24 12.92 25.07
N GLN A 578 -3.15 12.18 25.17
CA GLN A 578 -2.50 11.49 24.04
C GLN A 578 -2.37 9.98 24.29
N GLY A 579 -3.22 9.43 25.17
CA GLY A 579 -3.17 8.02 25.54
C GLY A 579 -4.57 7.45 25.81
N TRP A 580 -4.85 6.33 25.15
CA TRP A 580 -6.11 5.61 25.27
C TRP A 580 -5.92 4.11 25.02
N ILE A 581 -6.84 3.32 25.55
CA ILE A 581 -6.97 1.89 25.30
C ILE A 581 -8.43 1.57 24.94
N THR A 582 -8.64 0.80 23.91
CA THR A 582 -9.93 0.22 23.53
C THR A 582 -9.87 -1.28 23.72
N LEU A 583 -10.86 -1.82 24.39
CA LEU A 583 -11.04 -3.26 24.58
C LEU A 583 -12.41 -3.65 24.09
N GLY A 584 -12.49 -4.69 23.28
CA GLY A 584 -13.74 -5.18 22.74
C GLY A 584 -13.59 -6.51 22.04
N ALA A 585 -14.66 -6.93 21.43
CA ALA A 585 -14.74 -8.13 20.63
C ALA A 585 -15.73 -7.96 19.49
N ASP A 586 -15.37 -8.57 18.37
CA ASP A 586 -16.21 -8.71 17.19
C ASP A 586 -16.79 -10.12 17.18
N VAL A 587 -18.07 -10.26 16.90
CA VAL A 587 -18.77 -11.53 16.69
C VAL A 587 -19.27 -11.53 15.26
N ILE A 588 -18.68 -12.40 14.46
CA ILE A 588 -18.91 -12.45 13.01
C ILE A 588 -19.65 -13.76 12.69
N GLY A 589 -20.83 -13.65 12.11
CA GLY A 589 -21.61 -14.75 11.60
C GLY A 589 -21.63 -14.76 10.07
N THR A 590 -21.14 -15.83 9.44
CA THR A 590 -21.07 -15.96 8.00
C THR A 590 -21.92 -17.15 7.52
N LEU A 591 -22.86 -16.87 6.61
CA LEU A 591 -23.59 -17.86 5.84
C LEU A 591 -23.11 -17.79 4.38
N ASN A 592 -22.72 -18.93 3.80
CA ASN A 592 -22.31 -19.01 2.41
C ASN A 592 -23.02 -20.20 1.75
N GLU A 593 -24.17 -19.94 1.14
CA GLU A 593 -24.94 -20.93 0.40
C GLU A 593 -24.55 -20.87 -1.08
N THR A 594 -24.21 -22.01 -1.64
CA THR A 594 -23.80 -22.11 -3.03
C THR A 594 -24.57 -23.22 -3.74
N TYR A 595 -25.34 -22.83 -4.77
CA TYR A 595 -25.89 -23.79 -5.73
C TYR A 595 -24.90 -23.98 -6.87
N SER A 596 -24.48 -25.21 -7.10
CA SER A 596 -23.54 -25.60 -8.14
C SER A 596 -24.15 -26.65 -9.05
N LYS A 597 -24.02 -26.42 -10.36
CA LYS A 597 -24.50 -27.33 -11.40
C LYS A 597 -23.41 -27.53 -12.44
N SER A 598 -23.10 -28.77 -12.74
CA SER A 598 -22.23 -29.25 -13.83
C SER A 598 -22.67 -30.65 -14.21
N TYR A 599 -21.97 -31.34 -15.14
CA TYR A 599 -22.24 -32.73 -15.46
C TYR A 599 -22.17 -33.62 -14.22
N GLY A 600 -23.18 -34.48 -14.01
CA GLY A 600 -23.22 -35.38 -12.85
C GLY A 600 -23.59 -34.73 -11.51
N ILE A 601 -23.63 -33.40 -11.40
CA ILE A 601 -23.93 -32.72 -10.14
C ILE A 601 -24.93 -31.56 -10.29
N SER A 602 -25.86 -31.48 -9.34
CA SER A 602 -26.75 -30.33 -9.17
C SER A 602 -27.08 -30.25 -7.68
N GLU A 603 -26.35 -29.46 -6.95
CA GLU A 603 -26.32 -29.47 -5.47
C GLU A 603 -26.28 -28.06 -4.88
N THR A 604 -26.92 -27.88 -3.72
CA THR A 604 -26.75 -26.71 -2.87
C THR A 604 -25.94 -27.09 -1.64
N THR A 605 -24.84 -26.40 -1.43
CA THR A 605 -23.97 -26.62 -0.28
C THR A 605 -24.06 -25.44 0.70
N GLY A 606 -23.88 -25.72 2.00
CA GLY A 606 -23.86 -24.71 3.07
C GLY A 606 -25.25 -24.12 3.38
N GLU A 607 -26.35 -24.75 2.97
CA GLU A 607 -27.70 -24.28 3.23
C GLU A 607 -27.99 -24.22 4.73
N GLY A 608 -28.29 -23.01 5.23
CA GLY A 608 -28.55 -22.78 6.64
C GLY A 608 -27.32 -22.93 7.57
N GLU A 609 -26.12 -23.23 7.02
CA GLU A 609 -24.90 -23.39 7.82
C GLU A 609 -24.24 -22.06 8.15
N TRP A 610 -24.32 -21.65 9.41
CA TRP A 610 -23.63 -20.45 9.89
C TRP A 610 -22.26 -20.80 10.43
N PHE A 611 -21.23 -20.13 9.91
CA PHE A 611 -19.88 -20.11 10.46
C PHE A 611 -19.73 -18.92 11.39
N TRP A 612 -19.58 -19.18 12.68
CA TRP A 612 -19.37 -18.17 13.70
C TRP A 612 -17.88 -18.02 14.02
N PHE A 613 -17.42 -16.79 14.01
CA PHE A 613 -16.05 -16.44 14.30
C PHE A 613 -16.02 -15.27 15.29
N THR A 614 -15.15 -15.38 16.30
CA THR A 614 -14.96 -14.31 17.28
C THR A 614 -13.54 -13.77 17.18
N ALA A 615 -13.39 -12.46 17.21
CA ALA A 615 -12.12 -11.81 17.16
C ALA A 615 -11.98 -10.78 18.30
N PRO A 616 -10.77 -10.59 18.84
CA PRO A 616 -10.50 -9.48 19.73
C PRO A 616 -10.53 -8.18 18.94
N ASN A 617 -11.05 -7.12 19.54
CA ASN A 617 -10.91 -5.75 19.07
C ASN A 617 -10.18 -4.95 20.14
N VAL A 618 -8.86 -4.99 20.10
CA VAL A 618 -7.98 -4.35 21.08
C VAL A 618 -7.15 -3.31 20.38
N ARG A 619 -7.15 -2.09 20.93
CA ARG A 619 -6.32 -1.00 20.42
C ARG A 619 -5.74 -0.23 21.60
N PHE A 620 -4.46 0.05 21.54
CA PHE A 620 -3.73 0.88 22.49
C PHE A 620 -2.92 1.92 21.72
N SER A 621 -2.96 3.16 22.14
CA SER A 621 -2.10 4.21 21.61
C SER A 621 -1.67 5.13 22.72
N GLN A 622 -0.40 5.47 22.75
CA GLN A 622 0.18 6.44 23.67
C GLN A 622 1.31 7.20 23.00
N THR A 623 1.28 8.53 23.13
CA THR A 623 2.39 9.40 22.82
C THR A 623 2.91 10.02 24.11
N LYS A 624 4.22 9.93 24.35
CA LYS A 624 4.89 10.50 25.53
C LYS A 624 6.25 11.08 25.11
N GLY A 625 6.34 12.41 25.08
CA GLY A 625 7.53 13.11 24.58
C GLY A 625 7.81 12.76 23.12
N ASP A 626 8.98 12.22 22.86
CA ASP A 626 9.44 11.80 21.53
C ASP A 626 8.98 10.38 21.14
N ASP A 627 8.42 9.64 22.07
CA ASP A 627 8.03 8.24 21.89
C ASP A 627 6.53 8.12 21.60
N ARG A 628 6.21 7.29 20.62
CA ARG A 628 4.84 6.88 20.29
C ARG A 628 4.75 5.36 20.22
N PHE A 629 3.79 4.81 20.91
CA PHE A 629 3.47 3.38 20.92
C PHE A 629 2.06 3.16 20.40
N SER A 630 1.88 2.14 19.58
CA SER A 630 0.56 1.63 19.24
C SER A 630 0.55 0.10 19.18
N ILE A 631 -0.57 -0.47 19.61
CA ILE A 631 -0.85 -1.91 19.51
C ILE A 631 -2.27 -2.04 18.98
N SER A 632 -2.48 -2.96 18.04
CA SER A 632 -3.83 -3.32 17.61
C SER A 632 -3.97 -4.83 17.41
N MET A 633 -5.17 -5.35 17.70
CA MET A 633 -5.58 -6.72 17.42
C MET A 633 -7.00 -6.68 16.86
N SER A 634 -7.21 -7.38 15.76
CA SER A 634 -8.52 -7.51 15.10
C SER A 634 -8.63 -8.85 14.37
N GLY A 635 -9.80 -9.16 13.82
CA GLY A 635 -9.96 -10.33 12.97
C GLY A 635 -11.19 -10.23 12.08
N TYR A 636 -11.19 -11.04 11.02
CA TYR A 636 -12.23 -11.06 10.01
C TYR A 636 -12.52 -12.48 9.56
N SER A 637 -13.74 -12.68 9.02
CA SER A 637 -14.12 -13.86 8.24
C SER A 637 -14.06 -13.54 6.75
N GLN A 638 -13.59 -14.49 5.96
CA GLN A 638 -13.49 -14.35 4.51
C GLN A 638 -14.11 -15.56 3.80
N ARG A 639 -14.79 -15.27 2.72
CA ARG A 639 -15.41 -16.28 1.85
C ARG A 639 -14.41 -16.83 0.83
N PRO A 640 -14.52 -18.11 0.41
CA PRO A 640 -13.83 -18.61 -0.77
C PRO A 640 -14.26 -17.89 -2.06
N GLY A 641 -13.35 -17.72 -3.01
CA GLY A 641 -13.70 -17.22 -4.34
C GLY A 641 -14.63 -18.17 -5.08
N THR A 642 -15.50 -17.62 -5.94
CA THR A 642 -16.44 -18.43 -6.75
C THR A 642 -15.73 -19.33 -7.75
N ASP A 643 -14.63 -18.85 -8.32
CA ASP A 643 -13.71 -19.57 -9.21
C ASP A 643 -13.20 -20.88 -8.60
N ARG A 644 -12.88 -20.85 -7.29
CA ARG A 644 -12.40 -22.02 -6.53
C ARG A 644 -13.48 -23.03 -6.20
N MET A 645 -14.74 -22.68 -6.42
CA MET A 645 -15.90 -23.53 -6.12
C MET A 645 -16.59 -24.05 -7.39
N LEU A 646 -16.06 -23.75 -8.58
CA LEU A 646 -16.65 -24.24 -9.84
C LEU A 646 -16.49 -25.76 -9.94
N PRO A 647 -17.58 -26.54 -10.12
CA PRO A 647 -17.52 -28.00 -10.15
C PRO A 647 -17.11 -28.55 -11.55
N ILE A 648 -15.98 -28.09 -12.05
CA ILE A 648 -15.44 -28.49 -13.35
C ILE A 648 -13.95 -28.82 -13.24
N LEU A 649 -13.48 -29.63 -14.18
CA LEU A 649 -12.06 -29.81 -14.46
C LEU A 649 -11.62 -28.72 -15.44
N ASN A 650 -10.76 -27.80 -14.96
CA ASN A 650 -10.15 -26.81 -15.83
C ASN A 650 -8.95 -27.43 -16.52
N ILE A 651 -8.99 -27.49 -17.84
CA ILE A 651 -8.00 -28.12 -18.72
C ILE A 651 -7.20 -27.12 -19.55
N SER A 652 -7.37 -25.80 -19.28
CA SER A 652 -6.70 -24.72 -20.03
C SER A 652 -5.17 -24.82 -20.01
N ASN A 653 -4.59 -25.47 -19.01
CA ASN A 653 -3.19 -25.86 -19.04
C ASN A 653 -3.11 -27.38 -19.03
N PRO A 654 -2.76 -28.03 -20.14
CA PRO A 654 -2.80 -29.49 -20.24
C PRO A 654 -1.79 -30.22 -19.34
N SER A 655 -0.73 -29.55 -18.91
CA SER A 655 0.26 -30.09 -17.98
C SER A 655 -0.10 -29.80 -16.51
N MET A 656 -1.10 -28.93 -16.26
CA MET A 656 -1.53 -28.54 -14.91
C MET A 656 -3.04 -28.34 -14.86
N LEU A 657 -3.76 -29.36 -14.47
CA LEU A 657 -5.21 -29.35 -14.40
C LEU A 657 -5.68 -28.91 -13.02
N SER A 658 -6.75 -28.12 -12.96
CA SER A 658 -7.31 -27.65 -11.70
C SER A 658 -8.80 -27.96 -11.61
N LEU A 659 -9.24 -28.29 -10.39
CA LEU A 659 -10.64 -28.51 -10.05
C LEU A 659 -11.08 -27.47 -9.03
N GLY A 660 -12.34 -27.07 -9.07
CA GLY A 660 -12.96 -26.36 -7.95
C GLY A 660 -13.47 -27.33 -6.90
N ASN A 661 -13.77 -26.80 -5.69
CA ASN A 661 -14.33 -27.58 -4.59
C ASN A 661 -15.57 -26.88 -4.03
N ILE A 662 -16.75 -27.41 -4.28
CA ILE A 662 -18.04 -26.84 -3.85
C ILE A 662 -18.21 -26.87 -2.33
N TYR A 663 -17.45 -27.71 -1.60
CA TYR A 663 -17.54 -27.86 -0.15
C TYR A 663 -16.59 -26.92 0.62
N LEU A 664 -15.99 -25.93 -0.07
CA LEU A 664 -15.17 -24.92 0.62
C LEU A 664 -16.03 -24.08 1.57
N ARG A 665 -15.51 -23.88 2.76
CA ARG A 665 -16.13 -23.11 3.83
C ARG A 665 -15.43 -21.78 4.08
N PRO A 666 -16.14 -20.77 4.61
CA PRO A 666 -15.50 -19.53 5.05
C PRO A 666 -14.35 -19.79 6.03
N TYR A 667 -13.36 -18.94 6.00
CA TYR A 667 -12.20 -19.01 6.88
C TYR A 667 -11.98 -17.69 7.61
N GLY A 668 -11.41 -17.76 8.81
CA GLY A 668 -11.14 -16.59 9.64
C GLY A 668 -9.65 -16.29 9.74
N TYR A 669 -9.31 -15.02 9.94
CA TYR A 669 -7.96 -14.62 10.30
C TYR A 669 -7.97 -13.58 11.42
N LYS A 670 -6.94 -13.64 12.27
CA LYS A 670 -6.69 -12.72 13.37
C LYS A 670 -5.36 -12.04 13.15
N THR A 671 -5.35 -10.72 13.25
CA THR A 671 -4.16 -9.90 13.09
C THR A 671 -3.76 -9.29 14.42
N ALA A 672 -2.46 -9.14 14.63
CA ALA A 672 -1.91 -8.38 15.72
C ALA A 672 -0.78 -7.50 15.19
N SER A 673 -0.76 -6.24 15.57
CA SER A 673 0.33 -5.32 15.23
C SER A 673 0.79 -4.55 16.44
N ALA A 674 2.08 -4.21 16.46
CA ALA A 674 2.67 -3.32 17.44
C ALA A 674 3.67 -2.39 16.72
N SER A 675 3.66 -1.13 17.04
CA SER A 675 4.63 -0.18 16.52
C SER A 675 5.15 0.75 17.62
N TRP A 676 6.41 1.09 17.51
CA TRP A 676 7.07 2.09 18.31
C TRP A 676 7.85 3.02 17.40
N THR A 677 7.64 4.31 17.57
CA THR A 677 8.38 5.35 16.87
C THR A 677 8.97 6.30 17.90
N ARG A 678 10.26 6.57 17.79
CA ARG A 678 10.96 7.59 18.56
C ARG A 678 11.53 8.63 17.63
N ASN A 679 11.15 9.90 17.84
CA ASN A 679 11.58 11.04 17.05
C ASN A 679 12.39 11.99 17.94
N ASN A 680 13.71 11.81 17.97
CA ASN A 680 14.57 12.69 18.74
C ASN A 680 14.76 14.01 17.98
N ARG A 681 14.10 15.07 18.46
CA ARG A 681 14.10 16.40 17.84
C ARG A 681 15.45 17.11 17.94
N GLU A 682 16.19 16.87 18.99
CA GLU A 682 17.52 17.49 19.20
C GLU A 682 18.57 16.90 18.26
N LYS A 683 18.57 15.58 18.11
CA LYS A 683 19.51 14.84 17.26
C LYS A 683 19.01 14.65 15.83
N PHE A 684 17.77 15.06 15.51
CA PHE A 684 17.11 14.82 14.22
C PHE A 684 17.15 13.33 13.81
N SER A 685 17.07 12.43 14.78
CA SER A 685 17.09 11.00 14.53
C SER A 685 15.73 10.38 14.73
N THR A 686 15.41 9.41 13.88
CA THR A 686 14.18 8.65 13.94
C THR A 686 14.50 7.17 14.12
N THR A 687 13.82 6.53 15.06
CA THR A 687 13.80 5.07 15.21
C THR A 687 12.38 4.59 15.04
N MET A 688 12.17 3.59 14.21
CA MET A 688 10.84 2.98 14.02
C MET A 688 10.98 1.47 14.12
N LEU A 689 10.15 0.86 14.96
CA LEU A 689 10.00 -0.58 15.08
C LEU A 689 8.54 -0.91 14.78
N SER A 690 8.30 -1.85 13.89
CA SER A 690 6.98 -2.41 13.64
C SER A 690 7.03 -3.93 13.67
N ILE A 691 6.00 -4.53 14.24
CA ILE A 691 5.79 -5.98 14.29
C ILE A 691 4.34 -6.20 13.86
N TYR A 692 4.14 -7.14 12.96
CA TYR A 692 2.82 -7.49 12.44
C TYR A 692 2.72 -9.01 12.32
N GLY A 693 1.57 -9.59 12.67
CA GLY A 693 1.33 -11.01 12.52
C GLY A 693 -0.13 -11.30 12.17
N THR A 694 -0.35 -12.32 11.35
CA THR A 694 -1.68 -12.83 10.97
C THR A 694 -1.72 -14.33 11.16
N LEU A 695 -2.70 -14.78 11.92
CA LEU A 695 -3.02 -16.18 12.13
C LEU A 695 -4.28 -16.51 11.33
N TYR A 696 -4.16 -17.42 10.37
CA TYR A 696 -5.28 -17.92 9.57
C TYR A 696 -5.80 -19.24 10.15
N SER A 697 -7.10 -19.36 10.25
CA SER A 697 -7.79 -20.60 10.60
C SER A 697 -8.63 -21.06 9.41
N ARG A 698 -8.53 -22.34 9.06
CA ARG A 698 -9.19 -22.93 7.89
C ARG A 698 -8.84 -22.30 6.55
N GLN A 699 -7.64 -21.74 6.40
CA GLN A 699 -7.21 -21.13 5.14
C GLN A 699 -7.38 -22.09 3.97
N VAL A 700 -7.83 -21.57 2.83
CA VAL A 700 -7.93 -22.36 1.59
C VAL A 700 -6.52 -22.55 1.04
N ASN A 701 -6.08 -23.79 0.97
CA ASN A 701 -4.83 -24.25 0.40
C ASN A 701 -5.13 -25.25 -0.70
N TYR A 702 -4.10 -25.82 -1.35
CA TYR A 702 -4.29 -26.77 -2.43
C TYR A 702 -3.81 -28.17 -2.06
N ALA A 703 -4.61 -29.17 -2.40
CA ALA A 703 -4.18 -30.55 -2.50
C ALA A 703 -3.71 -30.81 -3.94
N ARG A 704 -2.51 -31.41 -4.07
CA ARG A 704 -1.83 -31.60 -5.35
C ARG A 704 -1.39 -33.06 -5.52
N TRP A 705 -1.47 -33.55 -6.74
CA TRP A 705 -0.97 -34.86 -7.12
C TRP A 705 -0.53 -34.88 -8.58
N TYR A 706 0.27 -35.85 -8.93
CA TYR A 706 0.70 -36.13 -10.28
C TYR A 706 0.09 -37.45 -10.77
N ASP A 707 -0.18 -37.56 -12.07
CA ASP A 707 -0.47 -38.81 -12.70
C ASP A 707 0.84 -39.46 -13.21
N PRO A 708 0.79 -40.73 -13.77
CA PRO A 708 1.97 -41.40 -14.32
C PRO A 708 2.59 -40.69 -15.52
N ASP A 709 1.82 -39.85 -16.24
CA ASP A 709 2.29 -39.04 -17.37
C ASP A 709 2.91 -37.69 -16.91
N GLY A 710 3.03 -37.46 -15.58
CA GLY A 710 3.62 -36.27 -15.02
C GLY A 710 2.71 -35.02 -15.07
N ILE A 711 1.43 -35.20 -15.31
CA ILE A 711 0.45 -34.10 -15.31
C ILE A 711 0.10 -33.74 -13.85
N LEU A 712 0.19 -32.48 -13.51
CA LEU A 712 -0.14 -31.96 -12.18
C LEU A 712 -1.66 -31.69 -12.07
N TYR A 713 -2.28 -32.23 -11.05
CA TYR A 713 -3.65 -31.91 -10.65
C TYR A 713 -3.67 -31.13 -9.35
N SER A 714 -4.62 -30.20 -9.22
CA SER A 714 -4.81 -29.42 -7.98
C SER A 714 -6.28 -29.18 -7.67
N ILE A 715 -6.64 -29.26 -6.38
CA ILE A 715 -7.95 -28.93 -5.86
C ILE A 715 -7.84 -28.09 -4.59
N PRO A 716 -8.60 -26.99 -4.44
CA PRO A 716 -8.56 -26.19 -3.23
C PRO A 716 -9.28 -26.90 -2.07
N VAL A 717 -8.69 -26.81 -0.87
CA VAL A 717 -9.20 -27.43 0.35
C VAL A 717 -9.01 -26.48 1.54
N ASN A 718 -9.92 -26.50 2.53
CA ASN A 718 -9.70 -25.79 3.77
C ASN A 718 -8.65 -26.53 4.63
N SER A 719 -7.59 -25.85 5.04
CA SER A 719 -6.56 -26.44 5.89
C SER A 719 -7.06 -26.66 7.31
N LYS A 720 -6.84 -27.86 7.90
CA LYS A 720 -7.09 -28.11 9.32
C LYS A 720 -6.05 -27.42 10.21
N ALA A 721 -4.81 -27.32 9.75
CA ALA A 721 -3.75 -26.63 10.48
C ALA A 721 -3.78 -25.12 10.24
N PRO A 722 -3.57 -24.30 11.27
CA PRO A 722 -3.49 -22.86 11.09
C PRO A 722 -2.22 -22.46 10.32
N SER A 723 -2.34 -21.41 9.51
CA SER A 723 -1.19 -20.75 8.86
C SER A 723 -0.85 -19.47 9.62
N LEU A 724 0.43 -19.12 9.67
CA LEU A 724 0.94 -17.94 10.37
C LEU A 724 1.85 -17.15 9.45
N THR A 725 1.58 -15.86 9.30
CA THR A 725 2.52 -14.90 8.76
C THR A 725 2.93 -13.93 9.87
N ALA A 726 4.22 -13.60 9.95
CA ALA A 726 4.71 -12.60 10.89
C ALA A 726 5.82 -11.79 10.22
N GLN A 727 5.86 -10.50 10.49
CA GLN A 727 6.84 -9.57 9.96
C GLN A 727 7.34 -8.65 11.06
N PHE A 728 8.60 -8.29 11.01
CA PHE A 728 9.14 -7.20 11.80
C PHE A 728 9.97 -6.27 10.91
N SER A 729 10.02 -5.01 11.27
CA SER A 729 10.85 -4.00 10.61
C SER A 729 11.38 -3.03 11.65
N LEU A 730 12.69 -2.77 11.60
CA LEU A 730 13.39 -1.79 12.42
C LEU A 730 14.14 -0.85 11.47
N THR A 731 13.89 0.44 11.59
CA THR A 731 14.60 1.48 10.82
C THR A 731 15.15 2.51 11.78
N TYR A 732 16.41 2.90 11.58
CA TYR A 732 17.07 3.98 12.29
C TYR A 732 17.68 4.95 11.28
N SER A 733 17.34 6.23 11.35
CA SER A 733 17.88 7.28 10.49
C SER A 733 18.41 8.42 11.34
N THR A 734 19.61 8.92 11.01
CA THR A 734 20.25 10.02 11.75
C THR A 734 21.21 10.81 10.84
N PRO A 735 21.30 12.14 10.97
CA PRO A 735 22.39 12.90 10.40
C PRO A 735 23.70 12.58 11.13
N LEU A 736 24.82 12.55 10.40
CA LEU A 736 26.14 12.26 10.94
C LEU A 736 26.97 13.53 11.23
N ASP A 737 26.54 14.68 10.73
CA ASP A 737 27.21 15.96 10.90
C ASP A 737 26.22 17.08 11.31
N GLU A 738 26.73 18.15 11.91
CA GLU A 738 25.92 19.29 12.36
C GLU A 738 25.22 20.01 11.19
N LYS A 739 25.84 20.02 10.01
CA LYS A 739 25.27 20.62 8.79
C LYS A 739 24.24 19.73 8.10
N LYS A 740 24.04 18.50 8.63
CA LYS A 740 23.11 17.49 8.09
C LYS A 740 23.36 17.15 6.62
N ALA A 741 24.58 17.36 6.15
CA ALA A 741 24.97 17.01 4.79
C ALA A 741 25.07 15.49 4.61
N TRP A 742 25.46 14.77 5.66
CA TRP A 742 25.50 13.32 5.70
C TRP A 742 24.33 12.77 6.50
N THR A 743 23.59 11.84 5.93
CA THR A 743 22.53 11.09 6.61
C THR A 743 22.79 9.60 6.46
N MET A 744 22.73 8.88 7.56
CA MET A 744 22.80 7.42 7.59
C MET A 744 21.41 6.85 7.91
N THR A 745 21.01 5.82 7.16
CA THR A 745 19.82 5.02 7.46
C THR A 745 20.21 3.56 7.55
N LEU A 746 19.83 2.91 8.64
CA LEU A 746 20.01 1.48 8.88
C LEU A 746 18.64 0.81 8.96
N GLY A 747 18.50 -0.32 8.32
CA GLY A 747 17.27 -1.12 8.32
C GLY A 747 17.57 -2.58 8.67
N ALA A 748 16.67 -3.19 9.43
CA ALA A 748 16.62 -4.63 9.63
C ALA A 748 15.16 -5.08 9.56
N SER A 749 14.89 -6.12 8.80
CA SER A 749 13.54 -6.67 8.68
C SER A 749 13.58 -8.19 8.56
N GLY A 750 12.46 -8.81 8.81
CA GLY A 750 12.30 -10.22 8.59
C GLY A 750 10.84 -10.58 8.46
N SER A 751 10.56 -11.53 7.56
CA SER A 751 9.24 -12.12 7.40
C SER A 751 9.30 -13.62 7.68
N TYR A 752 8.37 -14.10 8.46
CA TYR A 752 8.16 -15.52 8.74
C TYR A 752 6.82 -15.94 8.18
N ASN A 753 6.80 -17.04 7.43
CA ASN A 753 5.59 -17.64 6.92
C ASN A 753 5.56 -19.13 7.25
N SER A 754 4.44 -19.62 7.75
CA SER A 754 4.16 -21.03 7.98
C SER A 754 2.81 -21.36 7.34
N SER A 755 2.83 -22.18 6.30
CA SER A 755 1.64 -22.59 5.56
C SER A 755 1.57 -24.11 5.43
N SER A 756 0.35 -24.65 5.30
CA SER A 756 0.11 -26.06 5.06
C SER A 756 -0.17 -26.31 3.59
N SER A 757 0.24 -27.48 3.09
CA SER A 757 -0.10 -28.02 1.78
C SER A 757 -0.48 -29.47 1.91
N TYR A 758 -1.16 -30.03 0.92
CA TYR A 758 -1.52 -31.44 0.89
C TYR A 758 -0.96 -32.03 -0.41
N GLN A 759 -0.30 -33.16 -0.29
CA GLN A 759 0.31 -33.85 -1.43
C GLN A 759 -0.04 -35.33 -1.37
N ALA A 760 -0.34 -35.94 -2.52
CA ALA A 760 -0.57 -37.37 -2.60
C ALA A 760 0.75 -38.15 -2.43
N LYS A 761 0.65 -39.34 -1.85
CA LYS A 761 1.74 -40.32 -1.80
C LYS A 761 1.85 -41.02 -3.16
N GLY A 762 2.85 -40.65 -3.92
CA GLY A 762 3.07 -41.18 -5.27
C GLY A 762 2.09 -40.60 -6.30
N THR A 763 2.01 -41.28 -7.46
CA THR A 763 1.11 -40.90 -8.56
C THR A 763 -0.29 -41.46 -8.35
N LEU A 764 -1.31 -40.75 -8.82
CA LEU A 764 -2.69 -41.22 -8.89
C LEU A 764 -3.10 -41.42 -10.35
N ASP A 765 -4.13 -42.29 -10.60
CA ASP A 765 -4.67 -42.51 -11.94
C ASP A 765 -5.08 -41.20 -12.61
N PRO A 766 -4.88 -41.03 -13.91
CA PRO A 766 -5.29 -39.85 -14.66
C PRO A 766 -6.83 -39.70 -14.60
N LEU A 767 -7.31 -38.46 -14.60
CA LEU A 767 -8.72 -38.16 -14.73
C LEU A 767 -9.14 -38.24 -16.21
N ASP A 768 -10.36 -38.72 -16.48
CA ASP A 768 -10.94 -38.65 -17.81
C ASP A 768 -11.16 -37.18 -18.17
N LYS A 769 -10.42 -36.67 -19.14
CA LYS A 769 -10.43 -35.29 -19.59
C LYS A 769 -11.57 -34.97 -20.55
N ASP A 770 -12.19 -35.98 -21.12
CA ASP A 770 -13.28 -35.88 -22.12
C ASP A 770 -14.65 -36.00 -21.46
N HIS A 771 -14.75 -36.89 -20.45
CA HIS A 771 -16.00 -37.26 -19.81
C HIS A 771 -15.87 -37.20 -18.29
N PHE A 772 -15.34 -36.08 -17.77
CA PHE A 772 -15.09 -35.88 -16.35
C PHE A 772 -16.42 -35.79 -15.56
N ASP A 773 -16.66 -36.77 -14.67
CA ASP A 773 -17.77 -36.76 -13.72
C ASP A 773 -17.31 -36.23 -12.37
N TYR A 774 -17.69 -34.99 -12.08
CA TYR A 774 -17.31 -34.28 -10.85
C TYR A 774 -17.87 -34.98 -9.60
N SER A 775 -19.09 -35.48 -9.64
CA SER A 775 -19.74 -36.13 -8.49
C SER A 775 -19.07 -37.46 -8.14
N GLU A 776 -18.76 -38.28 -9.16
CA GLU A 776 -18.01 -39.54 -8.95
C GLU A 776 -16.63 -39.25 -8.36
N PHE A 777 -15.91 -38.28 -8.91
CA PHE A 777 -14.61 -37.87 -8.40
C PHE A 777 -14.70 -37.43 -6.94
N MET A 778 -15.62 -36.53 -6.58
CA MET A 778 -15.76 -36.02 -5.21
C MET A 778 -16.17 -37.12 -4.22
N THR A 779 -17.01 -38.02 -4.60
CA THR A 779 -17.38 -39.19 -3.75
C THR A 779 -16.15 -40.04 -3.42
N ARG A 780 -15.28 -40.28 -4.40
CA ARG A 780 -14.04 -41.07 -4.21
C ARG A 780 -12.98 -40.30 -3.47
N PHE A 781 -12.76 -39.03 -3.80
CA PHE A 781 -11.70 -38.17 -3.26
C PHE A 781 -12.10 -37.55 -1.93
N TRP A 782 -13.25 -36.90 -1.85
CA TRP A 782 -13.67 -36.08 -0.72
C TRP A 782 -14.50 -36.84 0.31
N GLY A 783 -15.40 -37.66 -0.19
CA GLY A 783 -16.34 -38.48 0.61
C GLY A 783 -17.68 -37.79 0.76
N ASP A 784 -17.93 -37.17 1.89
CA ASP A 784 -19.14 -36.40 2.21
C ASP A 784 -18.86 -34.90 2.27
N GLU A 785 -19.87 -34.09 2.59
CA GLU A 785 -19.74 -32.65 2.72
C GLU A 785 -18.65 -32.18 3.71
N SER A 786 -18.31 -33.03 4.70
CA SER A 786 -17.27 -32.76 5.68
C SER A 786 -15.85 -33.03 5.17
N GLY A 787 -15.70 -33.68 4.02
CA GLY A 787 -14.42 -34.13 3.48
C GLY A 787 -13.82 -35.28 4.29
N SER A 788 -14.68 -36.15 4.82
CA SER A 788 -14.28 -37.22 5.73
C SER A 788 -13.16 -38.08 5.15
N ARG A 789 -13.26 -38.52 3.89
CA ARG A 789 -12.20 -39.37 3.27
C ARG A 789 -10.87 -38.64 3.10
N PHE A 790 -10.94 -37.37 2.71
CA PHE A 790 -9.75 -36.56 2.48
C PHE A 790 -9.01 -36.27 3.80
N TYR A 791 -9.74 -35.77 4.79
CA TYR A 791 -9.11 -35.37 6.06
C TYR A 791 -8.74 -36.52 6.99
N ASP A 792 -9.34 -37.71 6.80
CA ASP A 792 -8.96 -38.93 7.53
C ASP A 792 -7.83 -39.72 6.84
N GLY A 793 -7.26 -39.15 5.74
CA GLY A 793 -6.14 -39.73 5.03
C GLY A 793 -6.50 -40.95 4.15
N GLN A 794 -7.81 -41.24 3.98
CA GLN A 794 -8.26 -42.37 3.15
C GLN A 794 -8.12 -42.10 1.63
N SER A 795 -7.94 -40.82 1.26
CA SER A 795 -7.70 -40.42 -0.13
C SER A 795 -6.20 -40.46 -0.53
N GLY A 796 -5.30 -40.88 0.39
CA GLY A 796 -3.87 -41.02 0.12
C GLY A 796 -3.06 -39.71 0.15
N PHE A 797 -3.63 -38.61 0.69
CA PHE A 797 -2.94 -37.33 0.83
C PHE A 797 -2.30 -37.16 2.21
N GLU A 798 -1.11 -36.54 2.21
CA GLU A 798 -0.39 -36.16 3.42
C GLU A 798 -0.40 -34.63 3.57
N ALA A 799 -0.56 -34.18 4.82
CA ALA A 799 -0.43 -32.77 5.14
C ALA A 799 1.03 -32.39 5.37
N GLY A 800 1.54 -31.47 4.60
CA GLY A 800 2.86 -30.88 4.74
C GLY A 800 2.81 -29.49 5.34
N THR A 801 3.91 -29.06 5.97
CA THR A 801 4.10 -27.70 6.44
C THR A 801 5.37 -27.12 5.83
N THR A 802 5.19 -25.98 5.20
CA THR A 802 6.29 -25.14 4.69
C THR A 802 6.50 -24.00 5.68
N ARG A 803 7.74 -23.82 6.15
CA ARG A 803 8.14 -22.72 7.00
C ARG A 803 9.25 -21.95 6.31
N SER A 804 9.07 -20.65 6.15
CA SER A 804 10.11 -19.80 5.58
C SER A 804 10.38 -18.61 6.49
N PHE A 805 11.64 -18.23 6.57
CA PHE A 805 12.08 -16.99 7.20
C PHE A 805 12.97 -16.23 6.23
N SER A 806 12.60 -14.98 5.97
CA SER A 806 13.31 -14.09 5.03
C SER A 806 13.85 -12.88 5.79
N PRO A 807 15.08 -12.95 6.34
CA PRO A 807 15.76 -11.81 6.93
C PRO A 807 16.27 -10.85 5.86
N SER A 808 16.26 -9.57 6.13
CA SER A 808 16.89 -8.54 5.32
C SER A 808 17.52 -7.48 6.23
N THR A 809 18.68 -6.98 5.83
CA THR A 809 19.33 -5.83 6.47
C THR A 809 19.80 -4.86 5.40
N SER A 810 19.70 -3.57 5.68
CA SER A 810 20.08 -2.52 4.76
C SER A 810 20.85 -1.40 5.47
N ALA A 811 21.78 -0.80 4.74
CA ALA A 811 22.47 0.41 5.15
C ALA A 811 22.50 1.37 3.97
N SER A 812 22.16 2.63 4.20
CA SER A 812 22.23 3.70 3.22
C SER A 812 22.98 4.88 3.80
N LEU A 813 23.93 5.39 3.05
CA LEU A 813 24.67 6.61 3.37
C LEU A 813 24.40 7.63 2.28
N ARG A 814 23.82 8.77 2.66
CA ARG A 814 23.50 9.86 1.76
C ARG A 814 24.36 11.08 2.10
N TYR A 815 24.96 11.64 1.07
CA TYR A 815 25.58 12.97 1.10
C TYR A 815 24.79 13.93 0.26
N ASN A 816 24.37 15.06 0.80
CA ASN A 816 23.63 16.08 0.08
C ASN A 816 24.16 17.46 0.43
N LYS A 817 24.82 18.11 -0.51
CA LYS A 817 25.37 19.45 -0.34
C LYS A 817 25.23 20.25 -1.62
N GLU A 818 24.55 21.40 -1.53
CA GLU A 818 24.35 22.34 -2.63
C GLU A 818 23.97 21.69 -3.98
N ARG A 819 24.95 21.40 -4.83
CA ARG A 819 24.80 20.93 -6.21
C ARG A 819 25.14 19.44 -6.40
N PHE A 820 25.56 18.78 -5.37
CA PHE A 820 25.96 17.37 -5.43
C PHE A 820 25.18 16.54 -4.42
N SER A 821 24.60 15.46 -4.88
CA SER A 821 23.97 14.44 -4.05
C SER A 821 24.54 13.08 -4.41
N LEU A 822 24.91 12.32 -3.41
CA LEU A 822 25.38 10.94 -3.53
C LEU A 822 24.64 10.07 -2.55
N THR A 823 24.13 8.94 -3.01
CA THR A 823 23.53 7.91 -2.15
C THR A 823 24.21 6.58 -2.45
N ALA A 824 24.83 5.99 -1.46
CA ALA A 824 25.34 4.63 -1.50
C ALA A 824 24.47 3.76 -0.60
N SER A 825 23.99 2.62 -1.09
CA SER A 825 23.18 1.70 -0.30
C SER A 825 23.57 0.25 -0.53
N VAL A 826 23.41 -0.53 0.53
CA VAL A 826 23.62 -1.98 0.56
C VAL A 826 22.38 -2.61 1.15
N SER A 827 21.85 -3.62 0.49
CA SER A 827 20.75 -4.46 1.01
C SER A 827 21.19 -5.91 0.92
N LEU A 828 21.18 -6.60 2.05
CA LEU A 828 21.53 -8.01 2.18
C LEU A 828 20.26 -8.77 2.56
N GLY A 829 19.81 -9.66 1.70
CA GLY A 829 18.61 -10.46 1.91
C GLY A 829 18.91 -11.94 1.90
N GLY A 830 18.18 -12.70 2.72
CA GLY A 830 18.27 -14.15 2.75
C GLY A 830 16.87 -14.78 2.81
N ARG A 831 16.78 -16.04 2.42
CA ARG A 831 15.58 -16.86 2.61
C ARG A 831 16.00 -18.23 3.14
N LEU A 832 15.41 -18.63 4.25
CA LEU A 832 15.56 -19.94 4.87
C LEU A 832 14.22 -20.65 4.75
N ALA A 833 14.14 -21.68 3.92
CA ALA A 833 12.93 -22.48 3.75
C ALA A 833 13.12 -23.90 4.31
N ARG A 834 12.06 -24.40 4.95
CA ARG A 834 12.04 -25.73 5.60
C ARG A 834 10.73 -26.43 5.25
N TYR A 835 10.84 -27.65 4.75
CA TYR A 835 9.75 -28.47 4.23
C TYR A 835 9.60 -29.74 5.05
N SER A 836 8.41 -29.99 5.57
CA SER A 836 8.20 -31.14 6.47
C SER A 836 8.09 -32.46 5.73
N LEU A 837 7.57 -32.46 4.49
CA LEU A 837 7.43 -33.68 3.67
C LEU A 837 8.76 -34.07 3.02
N ASN A 838 9.53 -33.08 2.58
CA ASN A 838 10.81 -33.28 1.88
C ASN A 838 11.92 -32.46 2.54
N PRO A 839 12.50 -32.90 3.67
CA PRO A 839 13.55 -32.16 4.38
C PRO A 839 14.83 -31.95 3.55
N ASP A 840 15.09 -32.80 2.57
CA ASP A 840 16.26 -32.69 1.67
C ASP A 840 16.18 -31.47 0.75
N LEU A 841 14.97 -30.91 0.57
CA LEU A 841 14.74 -29.67 -0.19
C LEU A 841 14.87 -28.42 0.68
N ASN A 842 15.28 -28.54 1.92
CA ASN A 842 15.54 -27.40 2.76
C ASN A 842 16.57 -26.48 2.11
N MET A 843 16.21 -25.22 1.87
CA MET A 843 17.10 -24.34 1.16
C MET A 843 17.43 -23.06 1.93
N ASN A 844 18.59 -22.50 1.60
CA ASN A 844 19.07 -21.23 2.08
C ASN A 844 19.58 -20.42 0.90
N THR A 845 18.88 -19.35 0.54
CA THR A 845 19.29 -18.45 -0.54
C THR A 845 19.67 -17.08 -0.01
N MET A 846 20.52 -16.38 -0.74
CA MET A 846 20.88 -14.99 -0.46
C MET A 846 20.79 -14.20 -1.78
N ALA A 847 20.20 -13.01 -1.69
CA ALA A 847 20.19 -12.02 -2.75
C ALA A 847 20.64 -10.68 -2.16
N ASN A 848 21.74 -10.15 -2.66
CA ASN A 848 22.29 -8.90 -2.17
C ASN A 848 22.27 -7.85 -3.27
N ARG A 849 22.03 -6.60 -2.88
CA ARG A 849 22.02 -5.46 -3.79
C ARG A 849 22.91 -4.36 -3.25
N TYR A 850 23.78 -3.86 -4.10
CA TYR A 850 24.64 -2.71 -3.87
C TYR A 850 24.26 -1.65 -4.88
N SER A 851 23.94 -0.43 -4.44
CA SER A 851 23.59 0.64 -5.36
C SER A 851 24.30 1.94 -5.04
N LEU A 852 24.65 2.66 -6.11
CA LEU A 852 25.27 3.98 -6.05
C LEU A 852 24.49 4.89 -6.99
N ARG A 853 23.95 5.97 -6.43
CA ARG A 853 23.23 7.00 -7.19
C ARG A 853 23.88 8.34 -6.95
N ALA A 854 24.19 9.05 -8.02
CA ALA A 854 24.77 10.38 -7.94
C ALA A 854 24.05 11.37 -8.85
N THR A 855 23.86 12.58 -8.36
CA THR A 855 23.31 13.72 -9.11
C THR A 855 24.24 14.92 -8.93
N TYR A 856 24.61 15.56 -10.03
CA TYR A 856 25.42 16.77 -10.02
C TYR A 856 24.80 17.83 -10.91
N SER A 857 24.51 19.02 -10.34
CA SER A 857 23.97 20.17 -11.06
C SER A 857 25.04 21.26 -11.17
N THR A 858 25.34 21.71 -12.38
CA THR A 858 26.31 22.79 -12.62
C THR A 858 25.70 24.19 -12.41
N LYS A 859 26.53 25.23 -12.33
CA LYS A 859 26.08 26.64 -12.32
C LYS A 859 25.46 27.09 -13.67
N LYS A 860 25.64 26.31 -14.72
CA LYS A 860 25.16 26.61 -16.07
C LYS A 860 23.94 25.74 -16.42
N ASP A 861 23.18 25.26 -15.40
CA ASP A 861 21.93 24.50 -15.58
C ASP A 861 22.07 23.18 -16.36
N TRP A 862 23.23 22.54 -16.25
CA TRP A 862 23.41 21.15 -16.63
C TRP A 862 23.20 20.24 -15.42
N ASP A 863 22.45 19.17 -15.62
CA ASP A 863 22.25 18.13 -14.62
C ASP A 863 22.80 16.80 -15.16
N PHE A 864 23.55 16.11 -14.31
CA PHE A 864 24.12 14.79 -14.56
C PHE A 864 23.55 13.82 -13.51
N ASN A 865 22.87 12.79 -13.95
CA ASN A 865 22.35 11.74 -13.09
C ASN A 865 22.96 10.39 -13.49
N THR A 866 23.32 9.58 -12.51
CA THR A 866 23.75 8.20 -12.74
C THR A 866 23.26 7.30 -11.63
N ASP A 867 22.88 6.08 -12.00
CA ASP A 867 22.44 5.04 -11.10
C ASP A 867 23.14 3.73 -11.49
N ILE A 868 23.85 3.13 -10.53
CA ILE A 868 24.54 1.86 -10.69
C ILE A 868 24.00 0.90 -9.65
N SER A 869 23.56 -0.29 -10.06
CA SER A 869 23.04 -1.34 -9.19
C SER A 869 23.74 -2.66 -9.50
N TYR A 870 24.44 -3.21 -8.51
CA TYR A 870 25.08 -4.52 -8.59
C TYR A 870 24.33 -5.49 -7.69
N ARG A 871 23.90 -6.62 -8.28
CA ARG A 871 23.17 -7.68 -7.57
C ARG A 871 24.00 -8.97 -7.57
N THR A 872 23.97 -9.66 -6.45
CA THR A 872 24.61 -10.97 -6.30
C THR A 872 23.64 -11.96 -5.69
N TYR A 873 23.71 -13.19 -6.16
CA TYR A 873 22.86 -14.28 -5.76
C TYR A 873 23.70 -15.46 -5.25
N LYS A 874 23.20 -16.22 -4.28
CA LYS A 874 23.85 -17.40 -3.75
C LYS A 874 22.81 -18.41 -3.26
N GLY A 875 23.07 -19.69 -3.53
CA GLY A 875 22.22 -20.81 -3.11
C GLY A 875 21.01 -21.02 -4.01
N TYR A 876 21.03 -20.44 -5.23
CA TYR A 876 20.05 -20.71 -6.28
C TYR A 876 20.53 -21.86 -7.19
N SER A 877 19.65 -22.35 -8.06
CA SER A 877 19.97 -23.40 -9.02
C SER A 877 21.13 -23.01 -9.93
N ALA A 878 21.71 -23.99 -10.64
CA ALA A 878 22.81 -23.74 -11.56
C ALA A 878 22.39 -22.77 -12.68
N GLY A 879 23.24 -21.76 -12.94
CA GLY A 879 22.96 -20.69 -13.91
C GLY A 879 22.26 -19.44 -13.33
N PHE A 880 21.79 -19.49 -12.08
CA PHE A 880 21.04 -18.39 -11.45
C PHE A 880 21.82 -17.65 -10.35
N ASN A 881 23.07 -18.00 -10.14
CA ASN A 881 23.94 -17.34 -9.17
C ASN A 881 24.81 -16.25 -9.80
N ASP A 882 24.71 -16.00 -11.11
CA ASP A 882 25.51 -15.02 -11.82
C ASP A 882 25.14 -13.59 -11.35
N PRO A 883 26.14 -12.75 -11.11
CA PRO A 883 25.91 -11.38 -10.70
C PRO A 883 25.37 -10.55 -11.86
N GLU A 884 24.65 -9.49 -11.52
CA GLU A 884 24.00 -8.57 -12.46
C GLU A 884 24.48 -7.15 -12.17
N LEU A 885 24.98 -6.43 -13.19
CA LEU A 885 25.38 -5.03 -13.07
C LEU A 885 24.57 -4.17 -14.03
N GLN A 886 23.69 -3.35 -13.50
CA GLN A 886 22.89 -2.40 -14.23
C GLN A 886 23.46 -0.99 -14.06
N TRP A 887 23.62 -0.26 -15.17
CA TRP A 887 24.08 1.11 -15.17
C TRP A 887 23.19 1.98 -16.04
N ASN A 888 22.59 3.04 -15.43
CA ASN A 888 21.80 4.05 -16.10
C ASN A 888 22.46 5.42 -15.95
N ALA A 889 22.37 6.27 -16.99
CA ALA A 889 22.88 7.63 -16.95
C ALA A 889 21.98 8.59 -17.73
N GLU A 890 21.86 9.83 -17.24
CA GLU A 890 21.13 10.91 -17.89
C GLU A 890 21.92 12.20 -17.79
N VAL A 891 21.95 12.95 -18.88
CA VAL A 891 22.46 14.32 -18.94
C VAL A 891 21.32 15.22 -19.41
N SER A 892 21.05 16.31 -18.71
CA SER A 892 20.04 17.27 -19.11
C SER A 892 20.49 18.72 -18.97
N LYS A 893 19.82 19.60 -19.75
CA LYS A 893 20.12 21.03 -19.84
C LYS A 893 18.84 21.84 -19.75
N ASN A 894 18.74 22.77 -18.82
CA ASN A 894 17.65 23.74 -18.77
C ASN A 894 17.96 24.96 -19.62
N ILE A 895 17.05 25.35 -20.52
CA ILE A 895 17.13 26.51 -21.40
C ILE A 895 15.80 27.26 -21.29
N GLY A 896 15.72 28.23 -20.37
CA GLY A 896 14.48 28.96 -20.09
C GLY A 896 13.38 28.01 -19.61
N ALA A 897 12.26 27.96 -20.31
CA ALA A 897 11.12 27.09 -20.02
C ALA A 897 11.29 25.64 -20.53
N PHE A 898 12.35 25.39 -21.29
CA PHE A 898 12.62 24.09 -21.89
C PHE A 898 13.70 23.32 -21.10
N ASN A 899 13.54 22.01 -21.03
CA ASN A 899 14.59 21.09 -20.60
C ASN A 899 14.85 20.08 -21.72
N LEU A 900 16.11 19.92 -22.08
CA LEU A 900 16.58 18.92 -23.04
C LEU A 900 17.30 17.82 -22.27
N SER A 901 17.03 16.56 -22.56
CA SER A 901 17.67 15.41 -21.90
C SER A 901 18.14 14.36 -22.90
N LEU A 902 19.21 13.69 -22.54
CA LEU A 902 19.73 12.48 -23.17
C LEU A 902 19.93 11.45 -22.09
N SER A 903 19.24 10.33 -22.16
CA SER A 903 19.36 9.23 -21.19
C SER A 903 19.73 7.92 -21.87
N ALA A 904 20.54 7.13 -21.21
CA ALA A 904 20.93 5.78 -21.61
C ALA A 904 20.59 4.82 -20.44
N HIS A 905 19.89 3.75 -20.79
CA HIS A 905 19.39 2.77 -19.84
C HIS A 905 20.06 1.41 -20.10
N ASP A 906 20.38 0.68 -19.03
CA ASP A 906 21.11 -0.60 -19.07
C ASP A 906 22.31 -0.57 -20.00
N ILE A 907 23.20 0.43 -19.82
CA ILE A 907 24.35 0.72 -20.69
C ILE A 907 25.21 -0.54 -20.94
N LEU A 908 25.30 -1.42 -19.95
CA LEU A 908 26.10 -2.65 -20.01
C LEU A 908 25.33 -3.85 -20.58
N ASP A 909 24.02 -3.70 -20.80
CA ASP A 909 23.13 -4.74 -21.33
C ASP A 909 23.17 -6.06 -20.53
N GLN A 910 23.19 -5.93 -19.18
CA GLN A 910 23.34 -7.08 -18.29
C GLN A 910 22.09 -7.33 -17.43
N THR A 911 21.03 -6.55 -17.61
CA THR A 911 19.80 -6.75 -16.85
C THR A 911 19.16 -8.07 -17.24
N ARG A 912 18.80 -8.87 -16.24
CA ARG A 912 18.09 -10.12 -16.38
C ARG A 912 16.81 -10.05 -15.55
N ASN A 913 15.66 -10.24 -16.16
CA ASN A 913 14.40 -10.31 -15.40
C ASN A 913 14.13 -11.74 -14.95
N LEU A 914 14.85 -12.14 -13.93
CA LEU A 914 14.82 -13.48 -13.38
C LEU A 914 14.13 -13.51 -12.03
N THR A 915 13.19 -14.44 -11.86
CA THR A 915 12.59 -14.78 -10.57
C THR A 915 12.83 -16.24 -10.25
N HIS A 916 13.16 -16.53 -9.00
CA HIS A 916 13.30 -17.88 -8.49
C HIS A 916 12.28 -18.13 -7.38
N ASN A 917 11.46 -19.15 -7.54
CA ASN A 917 10.42 -19.53 -6.60
C ASN A 917 10.64 -20.97 -6.12
N VAL A 918 10.55 -21.19 -4.81
CA VAL A 918 10.67 -22.50 -4.19
C VAL A 918 9.50 -22.77 -3.29
N THR A 919 8.94 -23.95 -3.43
CA THR A 919 7.82 -24.46 -2.63
C THR A 919 8.20 -25.76 -1.94
N ALA A 920 7.23 -26.40 -1.28
CA ALA A 920 7.45 -27.67 -0.58
C ALA A 920 7.88 -28.84 -1.48
N ASN A 921 7.64 -28.74 -2.79
CA ASN A 921 7.85 -29.86 -3.72
C ASN A 921 8.45 -29.45 -5.07
N TYR A 922 8.70 -28.17 -5.31
CA TYR A 922 9.37 -27.74 -6.54
C TYR A 922 10.21 -26.49 -6.35
N GLU A 923 11.20 -26.34 -7.18
CA GLU A 923 11.92 -25.10 -7.47
C GLU A 923 11.67 -24.71 -8.93
N GLU A 924 11.48 -23.40 -9.16
CA GLU A 924 11.16 -22.86 -10.48
C GLU A 924 11.92 -21.58 -10.73
N ASP A 925 12.54 -21.52 -11.86
CA ASP A 925 13.27 -20.38 -12.37
C ASP A 925 12.51 -19.83 -13.57
N THR A 926 12.19 -18.54 -13.54
CA THR A 926 11.41 -17.86 -14.58
C THR A 926 12.16 -16.65 -15.10
N TYR A 927 12.47 -16.64 -16.39
CA TYR A 927 12.90 -15.48 -17.14
C TYR A 927 11.71 -14.81 -17.79
N ARG A 928 11.73 -13.48 -17.86
CA ARG A 928 10.64 -12.70 -18.45
C ARG A 928 11.17 -11.79 -19.54
N LEU A 929 10.31 -11.52 -20.53
CA LEU A 929 10.56 -10.57 -21.61
C LEU A 929 10.91 -9.19 -21.05
N ILE A 930 12.07 -8.66 -21.47
CA ILE A 930 12.55 -7.34 -21.09
C ILE A 930 12.93 -6.52 -22.33
N MET A 931 12.95 -5.21 -22.15
CA MET A 931 13.59 -4.30 -23.09
C MET A 931 15.11 -4.35 -22.86
N GLY A 932 15.88 -4.53 -23.93
CA GLY A 932 17.34 -4.43 -23.91
C GLY A 932 17.82 -3.00 -23.60
N ARG A 933 19.10 -2.71 -23.76
CA ARG A 933 19.64 -1.34 -23.60
C ARG A 933 19.04 -0.38 -24.60
N TYR A 934 18.81 0.85 -24.18
CA TYR A 934 18.23 1.87 -25.06
C TYR A 934 18.71 3.27 -24.71
N VAL A 935 18.55 4.16 -25.67
CA VAL A 935 18.88 5.58 -25.55
C VAL A 935 17.68 6.45 -25.94
N LEU A 936 17.42 7.49 -25.14
CA LEU A 936 16.31 8.43 -25.36
C LEU A 936 16.83 9.85 -25.38
N PHE A 937 16.34 10.63 -26.35
CA PHE A 937 16.41 12.08 -26.35
C PHE A 937 15.05 12.65 -25.95
N GLY A 938 15.04 13.61 -25.03
CA GLY A 938 13.84 14.22 -24.47
C GLY A 938 13.83 15.73 -24.57
N VAL A 939 12.63 16.28 -24.79
CA VAL A 939 12.33 17.72 -24.71
C VAL A 939 11.12 17.89 -23.79
N LYS A 940 11.26 18.69 -22.74
CA LYS A 940 10.17 19.04 -21.83
C LYS A 940 9.98 20.54 -21.79
N TRP A 941 8.76 21.00 -22.02
CA TRP A 941 8.34 22.38 -21.92
C TRP A 941 7.50 22.58 -20.67
N ASN A 942 7.96 23.44 -19.76
CA ASN A 942 7.22 23.85 -18.57
C ASN A 942 6.61 25.21 -18.83
N PHE A 943 5.32 25.36 -18.57
CA PHE A 943 4.56 26.57 -18.84
C PHE A 943 3.60 26.88 -17.68
N GLY A 944 3.20 28.14 -17.55
CA GLY A 944 2.23 28.55 -16.57
C GLY A 944 2.21 30.06 -16.38
N LYS A 945 1.11 30.55 -15.83
CA LYS A 945 0.95 31.93 -15.42
C LYS A 945 0.54 31.96 -13.96
N MET A 946 1.44 32.46 -13.13
CA MET A 946 1.26 32.58 -11.69
C MET A 946 0.81 33.97 -11.33
N ASN A 947 -0.14 34.09 -10.39
CA ASN A 947 -0.53 35.42 -9.90
C ASN A 947 0.59 35.97 -9.00
N ALA A 948 1.32 36.95 -9.52
CA ALA A 948 2.45 37.63 -8.87
C ALA A 948 2.02 38.51 -7.66
N VAL A 949 0.85 38.33 -7.10
CA VAL A 949 0.33 39.19 -6.02
C VAL A 949 1.19 39.15 -4.75
N HIS A 950 1.91 38.04 -4.52
CA HIS A 950 2.78 37.91 -3.34
C HIS A 950 4.26 38.25 -3.62
N SER A 951 4.73 38.21 -4.87
CA SER A 951 6.12 38.59 -5.20
C SER A 951 6.36 40.11 -5.11
N ARG A 952 5.35 40.93 -5.37
CA ARG A 952 5.45 42.39 -5.24
C ARG A 952 5.51 42.84 -3.78
N ARG A 953 4.87 42.14 -2.83
CA ARG A 953 5.01 42.44 -1.39
C ARG A 953 6.36 42.04 -0.84
N ALA A 954 6.94 40.93 -1.29
CA ALA A 954 8.30 40.53 -0.92
C ALA A 954 9.36 41.44 -1.55
N GLN A 955 9.21 41.86 -2.80
CA GLN A 955 10.10 42.80 -3.47
C GLN A 955 9.97 44.26 -2.95
N SER A 956 8.74 44.70 -2.61
CA SER A 956 8.56 46.03 -1.99
C SER A 956 9.04 46.05 -0.53
N ALA A 957 8.94 44.93 0.21
CA ALA A 957 9.55 44.82 1.54
C ALA A 957 11.09 44.79 1.45
N ALA A 958 11.67 44.12 0.45
CA ALA A 958 13.11 44.12 0.24
C ALA A 958 13.66 45.46 -0.27
N LEU A 959 12.86 46.20 -1.09
CA LEU A 959 13.26 47.53 -1.56
C LEU A 959 13.13 48.62 -0.48
N ASN A 960 12.18 48.48 0.46
CA ASN A 960 12.03 49.40 1.60
C ASN A 960 13.02 49.11 2.75
N LEU A 961 13.76 48.01 2.67
CA LEU A 961 14.90 47.72 3.58
C LEU A 961 16.26 48.11 2.99
N ALA A 962 16.31 48.59 1.74
CA ALA A 962 17.51 49.03 1.08
C ALA A 962 17.56 50.55 0.79
N LEU A 963 16.59 51.33 1.27
CA LEU A 963 16.55 52.78 1.40
C LEU A 963 16.44 53.17 2.88
#